data_6ed4ada3516835669900abb4cccb7229
#
_entry.id   6ed4ada3516835669900abb4cccb7229
#
_cell.length_a   1.000
_cell.length_b   1.000
_cell.length_c   1.000
_cell.angle_alpha   90.00
_cell.angle_beta   90.00
_cell.angle_gamma   90.00
#
_symmetry.space_group_name_H-M   'P 1'
#
loop_
_entity.id
_entity.type
_entity.pdbx_description
1 polymer ?
#
loop_
_entity_poly.entity_id
_entity_poly.type
_entity_poly.pdbx_seq_one_letter_code
_entity_poly.pdbx_strand_id
1 'polypeptide(L)'
;MARVFISYASADIVVAGDVHRWLDDDHHEVFLAQDLRVGIAGGEAWRSRLYERLRWADAVVCVVTSASVASTWCTAEVSSALVWGSRLVPIVAEPGVVHPLLSDIQHIKLTENPEAGPLALAEALRRVDARGGWGWLDGRSPFPGLRPLDVADHRVFFGRGTEVEQVAGLLRSPVERAERTVLLVVGPSGCGKSSLVRAGLLHTMAGEPGWWTLPPVLPGADPVAGLVRELATGGQRLGLAWTVTEVGQRMESDGLTALVDELLFAARARRLLVVVDQFEEVLTQASAATRVRFARLLHPALGGPMQVVATLRPEFLDQLLGDADLAALPTRLYPLRPLRRDALRTVIERPARLASIGVDDELVARMVADTDSGEALPLLAFTLAQLAEGVTRGGQLSPQRYDQIKGVQGALTSQADAALLEASAATGRGREQVITGLLRLVTVDEHGRPTRWRTPRNELPEPVLRELDAFIRRRLLTTDTEQGDHGRVIVGAAHEAFLSAWAPLAQAIQDNASALRARRTIEQAATEWATQGHPPARLWERGQLAAALTDTGAHPRGGELITDRVELSPTARTFLHTSIRRDRIRRGRALTVLSVLLVLAVITSGIAVIQQRTAAHQRNLAISQRVAGQALALRPTNPGLAAQLSMTAYQLALTPDARGSLLSIATAPYATPLTGHTSAVLSVAFSPDGHTLATSSLDHTARLWDVSDPHHPNPLSTLPVATGAVLSVAFSPDGHTVATGSDDSTARLWDVSNSHHPSLLG
;
A
#
# COMPACT_ATOMS: atom_id res chain seq x y z
N MET A 1 36.24 -19.94 27.91
CA MET A 1 35.24 -20.95 28.33
C MET A 1 34.39 -21.30 27.13
N ALA A 2 34.47 -22.56 26.64
CA ALA A 2 33.64 -23.06 25.55
C ALA A 2 32.44 -23.85 26.14
N ARG A 3 31.32 -23.85 25.42
CA ARG A 3 30.20 -24.72 25.71
C ARG A 3 30.38 -26.01 24.90
N VAL A 4 30.48 -27.15 25.59
CA VAL A 4 30.86 -28.40 24.98
C VAL A 4 29.73 -29.42 25.12
N PHE A 5 29.33 -30.03 24.02
CA PHE A 5 28.43 -31.18 23.98
C PHE A 5 29.24 -32.44 23.80
N ILE A 6 29.02 -33.48 24.63
CA ILE A 6 29.67 -34.78 24.50
C ILE A 6 28.69 -35.73 23.81
N SER A 7 29.05 -36.17 22.58
CA SER A 7 28.34 -37.21 21.83
C SER A 7 29.00 -38.54 22.11
N TYR A 8 28.24 -39.52 22.63
CA TYR A 8 28.72 -40.84 23.00
C TYR A 8 27.63 -41.90 22.94
N ALA A 9 27.98 -43.16 22.76
CA ALA A 9 27.04 -44.24 22.91
C ALA A 9 26.87 -44.62 24.39
N SER A 10 25.69 -45.09 24.78
CA SER A 10 25.41 -45.46 26.19
C SER A 10 26.42 -46.45 26.79
N ALA A 11 27.04 -47.28 25.96
CA ALA A 11 28.12 -48.20 26.38
C ALA A 11 29.41 -47.47 26.78
N ASP A 12 29.62 -46.24 26.29
CA ASP A 12 30.84 -45.49 26.45
C ASP A 12 30.76 -44.45 27.59
N ILE A 13 29.80 -44.59 28.51
CA ILE A 13 29.52 -43.63 29.59
C ILE A 13 30.73 -43.38 30.49
N VAL A 14 31.59 -44.35 30.67
CA VAL A 14 32.79 -44.24 31.51
C VAL A 14 33.78 -43.26 30.85
N VAL A 15 34.07 -43.46 29.56
CA VAL A 15 34.96 -42.60 28.78
C VAL A 15 34.38 -41.18 28.67
N ALA A 16 33.05 -41.08 28.42
CA ALA A 16 32.37 -39.79 28.38
C ALA A 16 32.42 -39.06 29.73
N GLY A 17 32.35 -39.78 30.83
CA GLY A 17 32.52 -39.23 32.18
C GLY A 17 33.93 -38.73 32.47
N ASP A 18 34.97 -39.44 31.96
CA ASP A 18 36.36 -38.97 32.06
C ASP A 18 36.57 -37.70 31.23
N VAL A 19 36.06 -37.65 30.01
CA VAL A 19 36.09 -36.46 29.15
C VAL A 19 35.33 -35.30 29.80
N HIS A 20 34.18 -35.57 30.43
CA HIS A 20 33.43 -34.57 31.18
C HIS A 20 34.26 -33.93 32.31
N ARG A 21 34.94 -34.79 33.13
CA ARG A 21 35.80 -34.28 34.21
C ARG A 21 36.96 -33.43 33.70
N TRP A 22 37.64 -33.82 32.61
CA TRP A 22 38.73 -33.04 32.02
C TRP A 22 38.24 -31.63 31.56
N LEU A 23 37.02 -31.57 31.02
CA LEU A 23 36.42 -30.34 30.57
C LEU A 23 35.96 -29.42 31.72
N ASP A 24 35.45 -30.00 32.80
CA ASP A 24 35.01 -29.32 34.02
C ASP A 24 36.23 -28.75 34.79
N ASP A 25 37.31 -29.51 34.89
CA ASP A 25 38.57 -29.07 35.47
C ASP A 25 39.20 -27.90 34.70
N ASP A 26 39.00 -27.82 33.37
CA ASP A 26 39.46 -26.73 32.51
C ASP A 26 38.41 -25.59 32.42
N HIS A 27 37.39 -25.62 33.29
CA HIS A 27 36.34 -24.59 33.42
C HIS A 27 35.46 -24.39 32.17
N HIS A 28 35.23 -25.43 31.36
CA HIS A 28 34.25 -25.41 30.28
C HIS A 28 32.83 -25.66 30.77
N GLU A 29 31.81 -25.15 30.08
CA GLU A 29 30.40 -25.49 30.34
C GLU A 29 30.04 -26.72 29.53
N VAL A 30 29.82 -27.84 30.22
CA VAL A 30 29.70 -29.17 29.55
C VAL A 30 28.27 -29.70 29.63
N PHE A 31 27.75 -30.24 28.55
CA PHE A 31 26.51 -30.98 28.52
C PHE A 31 26.80 -32.48 28.23
N LEU A 32 26.40 -33.31 29.19
CA LEU A 32 26.40 -34.77 29.10
C LEU A 32 24.94 -35.22 29.31
N ALA A 33 24.40 -36.00 28.36
CA ALA A 33 22.95 -36.31 28.36
C ALA A 33 22.47 -37.07 29.60
N GLN A 34 23.34 -37.85 30.24
CA GLN A 34 23.04 -38.60 31.48
C GLN A 34 23.54 -37.94 32.76
N ASP A 35 24.03 -36.72 32.70
CA ASP A 35 24.42 -35.98 33.90
C ASP A 35 23.20 -35.61 34.75
N LEU A 36 23.19 -35.95 36.03
CA LEU A 36 22.09 -35.66 36.97
C LEU A 36 21.93 -34.17 37.29
N ARG A 37 22.95 -33.31 37.01
CA ARG A 37 22.93 -31.88 37.27
C ARG A 37 22.47 -31.04 36.10
N VAL A 38 22.95 -31.36 34.88
CA VAL A 38 22.74 -30.56 33.65
C VAL A 38 22.19 -31.39 32.50
N GLY A 39 21.99 -32.69 32.67
CA GLY A 39 21.46 -33.63 31.68
C GLY A 39 19.94 -33.46 31.44
N ILE A 40 19.34 -34.46 30.81
CA ILE A 40 17.92 -34.50 30.50
C ILE A 40 17.14 -35.11 31.64
N ALA A 41 16.25 -34.35 32.24
CA ALA A 41 15.41 -34.82 33.35
C ALA A 41 14.35 -35.83 32.91
N GLY A 42 13.99 -36.75 33.80
CA GLY A 42 12.92 -37.72 33.53
C GLY A 42 11.60 -37.01 33.25
N GLY A 43 10.96 -37.33 32.11
CA GLY A 43 9.72 -36.71 31.67
C GLY A 43 9.87 -35.56 30.66
N GLU A 44 11.07 -35.09 30.42
CA GLU A 44 11.33 -34.13 29.34
C GLU A 44 11.27 -34.78 27.94
N ALA A 45 10.91 -33.98 26.93
CA ALA A 45 10.96 -34.41 25.52
C ALA A 45 12.43 -34.58 25.09
N TRP A 46 13.00 -35.74 25.32
CA TRP A 46 14.42 -36.06 25.19
C TRP A 46 15.05 -35.59 23.86
N ARG A 47 14.35 -35.78 22.72
CA ARG A 47 14.86 -35.35 21.40
C ARG A 47 15.03 -33.82 21.30
N SER A 48 14.01 -33.09 21.69
CA SER A 48 14.02 -31.62 21.60
C SER A 48 15.13 -31.04 22.47
N ARG A 49 15.31 -31.58 23.68
CA ARG A 49 16.34 -31.16 24.63
C ARG A 49 17.75 -31.45 24.13
N LEU A 50 17.94 -32.65 23.52
CA LEU A 50 19.22 -33.07 22.95
C LEU A 50 19.64 -32.12 21.81
N TYR A 51 18.74 -31.86 20.86
CA TYR A 51 19.02 -30.93 19.75
C TYR A 51 19.17 -29.48 20.20
N GLU A 52 18.43 -29.05 21.23
CA GLU A 52 18.63 -27.73 21.86
C GLU A 52 20.05 -27.63 22.43
N ARG A 53 20.53 -28.62 23.14
CA ARG A 53 21.86 -28.62 23.72
C ARG A 53 22.96 -28.79 22.69
N LEU A 54 22.73 -29.56 21.65
CA LEU A 54 23.66 -29.66 20.53
C LEU A 54 23.84 -28.32 19.79
N ARG A 55 22.74 -27.55 19.60
CA ARG A 55 22.79 -26.18 19.04
C ARG A 55 23.43 -25.17 19.99
N TRP A 56 23.30 -25.38 21.28
CA TRP A 56 23.91 -24.53 22.32
C TRP A 56 25.44 -24.66 22.34
N ALA A 57 25.99 -25.81 21.94
CA ALA A 57 27.41 -26.13 22.06
C ALA A 57 28.27 -25.37 21.06
N ASP A 58 29.41 -24.83 21.52
CA ASP A 58 30.45 -24.25 20.69
C ASP A 58 31.35 -25.32 20.07
N ALA A 59 31.47 -26.47 20.75
CA ALA A 59 32.18 -27.64 20.27
C ALA A 59 31.42 -28.93 20.63
N VAL A 60 31.54 -29.94 19.77
CA VAL A 60 31.03 -31.29 20.02
C VAL A 60 32.20 -32.25 20.10
N VAL A 61 32.39 -32.79 21.26
CA VAL A 61 33.35 -33.84 21.49
C VAL A 61 32.69 -35.20 21.18
N CYS A 62 33.22 -35.88 20.21
CA CYS A 62 32.67 -37.18 19.75
C CYS A 62 33.54 -38.33 20.29
N VAL A 63 33.01 -39.14 21.20
CA VAL A 63 33.68 -40.39 21.65
C VAL A 63 33.49 -41.41 20.56
N VAL A 64 34.61 -41.83 19.92
CA VAL A 64 34.62 -42.76 18.77
C VAL A 64 34.98 -44.15 19.22
N THR A 65 33.99 -45.02 19.19
CA THR A 65 34.07 -46.48 19.47
C THR A 65 33.23 -47.24 18.44
N SER A 66 33.34 -48.55 18.40
CA SER A 66 32.46 -49.40 17.58
C SER A 66 30.97 -49.19 17.96
N ALA A 67 30.67 -48.96 19.24
CA ALA A 67 29.34 -48.72 19.73
C ALA A 67 28.81 -47.36 19.23
N SER A 68 29.61 -46.28 19.26
CA SER A 68 29.19 -44.97 18.79
C SER A 68 29.03 -44.89 17.27
N VAL A 69 29.88 -45.60 16.52
CA VAL A 69 29.76 -45.69 15.04
C VAL A 69 28.51 -46.48 14.63
N ALA A 70 28.14 -47.52 15.37
CA ALA A 70 26.90 -48.28 15.14
C ALA A 70 25.64 -47.54 15.59
N SER A 71 25.76 -46.49 16.41
CA SER A 71 24.64 -45.72 16.95
C SER A 71 24.07 -44.74 15.90
N THR A 72 22.80 -44.95 15.54
CA THR A 72 22.07 -44.01 14.67
C THR A 72 21.95 -42.62 15.29
N TRP A 73 21.92 -42.52 16.61
CA TRP A 73 21.84 -41.27 17.37
C TRP A 73 23.16 -40.50 17.33
N CYS A 74 24.30 -41.15 17.63
CA CYS A 74 25.59 -40.49 17.54
C CYS A 74 25.88 -40.03 16.11
N THR A 75 25.50 -40.82 15.10
CA THR A 75 25.61 -40.42 13.70
C THR A 75 24.73 -39.22 13.39
N ALA A 76 23.49 -39.13 13.91
CA ALA A 76 22.62 -37.96 13.73
C ALA A 76 23.15 -36.71 14.43
N GLU A 77 23.71 -36.84 15.65
CA GLU A 77 24.35 -35.75 16.39
C GLU A 77 25.57 -35.20 15.63
N VAL A 78 26.45 -36.09 15.15
CA VAL A 78 27.64 -35.73 14.35
C VAL A 78 27.20 -35.02 13.04
N SER A 79 26.22 -35.61 12.34
CA SER A 79 25.68 -35.00 11.10
C SER A 79 25.09 -33.61 11.35
N SER A 80 24.30 -33.47 12.41
CA SER A 80 23.73 -32.20 12.79
C SER A 80 24.81 -31.18 13.16
N ALA A 81 25.80 -31.57 13.91
CA ALA A 81 26.94 -30.72 14.28
C ALA A 81 27.74 -30.25 13.04
N LEU A 82 27.93 -31.16 12.03
CA LEU A 82 28.54 -30.79 10.74
C LEU A 82 27.70 -29.78 9.98
N VAL A 83 26.41 -30.02 9.85
CA VAL A 83 25.46 -29.07 9.15
C VAL A 83 25.42 -27.71 9.83
N TRP A 84 25.43 -27.70 11.15
CA TRP A 84 25.44 -26.43 11.92
C TRP A 84 26.81 -25.80 12.06
N GLY A 85 27.88 -26.50 11.52
CA GLY A 85 29.24 -26.04 11.55
C GLY A 85 29.84 -25.97 12.95
N SER A 86 29.36 -26.76 13.90
CA SER A 86 29.96 -26.90 15.23
C SER A 86 31.35 -27.52 15.13
N ARG A 87 32.28 -27.14 16.00
CA ARG A 87 33.59 -27.78 16.05
C ARG A 87 33.47 -29.22 16.51
N LEU A 88 33.86 -30.14 15.65
CA LEU A 88 33.95 -31.54 16.01
C LEU A 88 35.36 -31.83 16.53
N VAL A 89 35.43 -32.48 17.67
CA VAL A 89 36.66 -32.96 18.28
C VAL A 89 36.52 -34.46 18.52
N PRO A 90 36.94 -35.29 17.57
CA PRO A 90 36.86 -36.74 17.72
C PRO A 90 37.90 -37.25 18.72
N ILE A 91 37.44 -38.03 19.68
CA ILE A 91 38.29 -38.78 20.65
C ILE A 91 38.15 -40.27 20.38
N VAL A 92 39.19 -40.91 19.86
CA VAL A 92 39.18 -42.32 19.57
C VAL A 92 39.54 -43.09 20.85
N ALA A 93 38.58 -43.82 21.39
CA ALA A 93 38.69 -44.63 22.60
C ALA A 93 38.86 -46.14 22.33
N GLU A 94 38.69 -46.58 21.08
CA GLU A 94 38.82 -47.95 20.65
C GLU A 94 39.81 -48.07 19.46
N PRO A 95 40.79 -48.97 19.50
CA PRO A 95 41.78 -49.10 18.42
C PRO A 95 41.16 -49.51 17.09
N GLY A 96 41.60 -48.83 16.01
CA GLY A 96 41.21 -49.18 14.65
C GLY A 96 39.83 -48.75 14.23
N VAL A 97 39.06 -48.07 15.09
CA VAL A 97 37.71 -47.54 14.77
C VAL A 97 37.82 -46.16 14.18
N VAL A 98 37.12 -45.97 13.06
CA VAL A 98 37.01 -44.68 12.37
C VAL A 98 35.52 -44.40 12.12
N HIS A 99 35.07 -43.22 12.51
CA HIS A 99 33.71 -42.79 12.20
C HIS A 99 33.67 -42.21 10.78
N PRO A 100 32.79 -42.71 9.86
CA PRO A 100 32.78 -42.29 8.45
C PRO A 100 32.69 -40.77 8.21
N LEU A 101 31.91 -40.05 9.03
CA LEU A 101 31.72 -38.61 8.91
C LEU A 101 32.84 -37.76 9.55
N LEU A 102 33.79 -38.40 10.23
CA LEU A 102 34.87 -37.71 10.96
C LEU A 102 36.26 -38.08 10.40
N SER A 103 36.34 -38.87 9.32
CA SER A 103 37.59 -39.33 8.72
C SER A 103 38.58 -38.27 8.35
N ASP A 104 38.06 -37.09 7.93
CA ASP A 104 38.85 -35.94 7.46
C ASP A 104 39.23 -34.96 8.59
N ILE A 105 38.85 -35.28 9.84
CA ILE A 105 39.13 -34.44 11.01
C ILE A 105 40.24 -35.15 11.83
N GLN A 106 41.19 -34.36 12.33
CA GLN A 106 42.24 -34.88 13.18
C GLN A 106 41.68 -35.43 14.51
N HIS A 107 41.97 -36.69 14.81
CA HIS A 107 41.49 -37.38 16.01
C HIS A 107 42.46 -37.23 17.19
N ILE A 108 41.91 -37.17 18.40
CA ILE A 108 42.64 -37.37 19.64
C ILE A 108 42.58 -38.87 19.96
N LYS A 109 43.72 -39.58 19.95
CA LYS A 109 43.78 -41.02 20.10
C LYS A 109 44.14 -41.40 21.54
N LEU A 110 43.15 -41.75 22.36
CA LEU A 110 43.36 -42.20 23.73
C LEU A 110 44.02 -43.59 23.76
N THR A 111 43.83 -44.38 22.70
CA THR A 111 44.41 -45.72 22.57
C THR A 111 45.91 -45.74 22.40
N GLU A 112 46.52 -44.69 21.88
CA GLU A 112 47.97 -44.57 21.70
C GLU A 112 48.67 -43.84 22.88
N ASN A 113 48.01 -42.86 23.47
CA ASN A 113 48.53 -42.13 24.63
C ASN A 113 47.38 -41.54 25.50
N PRO A 114 46.87 -42.33 26.47
CA PRO A 114 45.79 -41.91 27.34
C PRO A 114 46.11 -40.66 28.19
N GLU A 115 47.35 -40.50 28.64
CA GLU A 115 47.77 -39.38 29.50
C GLU A 115 47.86 -38.05 28.73
N ALA A 116 48.03 -38.10 27.41
CA ALA A 116 48.02 -36.91 26.57
C ALA A 116 46.62 -36.44 26.19
N GLY A 117 45.59 -37.24 26.43
CA GLY A 117 44.19 -36.95 26.06
C GLY A 117 43.70 -35.59 26.61
N PRO A 118 43.79 -35.35 27.94
CA PRO A 118 43.36 -34.07 28.53
C PRO A 118 44.06 -32.86 27.93
N LEU A 119 45.38 -32.92 27.75
CA LEU A 119 46.17 -31.81 27.18
C LEU A 119 45.81 -31.57 25.70
N ALA A 120 45.61 -32.59 24.90
CA ALA A 120 45.22 -32.49 23.50
C ALA A 120 43.81 -31.90 23.35
N LEU A 121 42.89 -32.32 24.24
CA LEU A 121 41.54 -31.76 24.27
C LEU A 121 41.55 -30.29 24.69
N ALA A 122 42.27 -29.95 25.76
CA ALA A 122 42.43 -28.56 26.21
C ALA A 122 43.06 -27.66 25.11
N GLU A 123 44.06 -28.17 24.36
CA GLU A 123 44.63 -27.44 23.24
C GLU A 123 43.65 -27.26 22.07
N ALA A 124 42.85 -28.30 21.76
CA ALA A 124 41.83 -28.23 20.72
C ALA A 124 40.76 -27.18 21.07
N LEU A 125 40.36 -27.10 22.35
CA LEU A 125 39.35 -26.15 22.85
C LEU A 125 39.94 -24.79 23.11
N ARG A 126 41.20 -24.64 23.50
CA ARG A 126 41.89 -23.34 23.54
C ARG A 126 41.88 -22.65 22.19
N ARG A 127 41.98 -23.40 21.10
CA ARG A 127 41.81 -22.86 19.73
C ARG A 127 40.37 -22.47 19.43
N VAL A 128 39.38 -23.08 20.07
CA VAL A 128 37.96 -22.64 20.03
C VAL A 128 37.80 -21.34 20.82
N ASP A 129 38.34 -21.32 22.05
CA ASP A 129 38.29 -20.13 22.91
C ASP A 129 39.09 -18.95 22.34
N ALA A 130 40.31 -19.21 21.81
CA ALA A 130 41.15 -18.21 21.19
C ALA A 130 40.55 -17.54 19.94
N ARG A 131 39.61 -18.24 19.29
CA ARG A 131 38.82 -17.70 18.18
C ARG A 131 37.46 -17.14 18.62
N GLY A 132 37.18 -17.06 19.95
CA GLY A 132 35.98 -16.47 20.56
C GLY A 132 34.73 -17.31 20.42
N GLY A 133 34.82 -18.63 20.67
CA GLY A 133 33.75 -19.50 20.26
C GLY A 133 33.67 -19.60 18.74
N TRP A 134 33.17 -20.68 18.19
CA TRP A 134 33.09 -20.84 16.75
C TRP A 134 32.24 -19.79 16.09
N GLY A 135 32.83 -18.90 15.35
CA GLY A 135 32.20 -18.29 14.21
C GLY A 135 31.82 -16.86 14.21
N TRP A 136 32.36 -16.03 15.06
CA TRP A 136 32.35 -14.62 14.69
C TRP A 136 33.61 -14.34 13.86
N LEU A 137 33.43 -14.16 12.54
CA LEU A 137 34.55 -13.80 11.64
C LEU A 137 35.04 -12.41 12.04
N ASP A 138 36.36 -12.29 12.28
CA ASP A 138 37.00 -11.03 12.52
C ASP A 138 36.55 -9.99 11.49
N GLY A 139 36.04 -8.85 11.96
CA GLY A 139 35.61 -7.73 11.14
C GLY A 139 34.12 -7.60 10.88
N ARG A 140 33.26 -8.53 11.24
CA ARG A 140 31.80 -8.36 11.18
C ARG A 140 31.24 -7.93 12.54
N SER A 141 30.31 -6.98 12.55
CA SER A 141 29.51 -6.65 13.75
C SER A 141 28.53 -7.80 14.05
N PRO A 142 28.37 -8.23 15.34
CA PRO A 142 27.33 -9.18 15.72
C PRO A 142 25.92 -8.60 15.60
N PHE A 143 25.82 -7.35 15.30
CA PHE A 143 24.59 -6.61 15.15
C PHE A 143 24.49 -6.07 13.71
N PRO A 144 23.61 -6.61 12.87
CA PRO A 144 23.49 -6.23 11.46
C PRO A 144 22.80 -4.89 11.22
N GLY A 145 22.31 -4.24 12.28
CA GLY A 145 21.59 -2.96 12.21
C GLY A 145 20.16 -3.13 11.70
N LEU A 146 19.74 -2.26 10.80
CA LEU A 146 18.37 -2.26 10.26
C LEU A 146 18.07 -3.43 9.30
N ARG A 147 19.11 -4.11 8.82
CA ARG A 147 18.96 -5.28 7.96
C ARG A 147 18.34 -6.44 8.74
N PRO A 148 17.33 -7.16 8.21
CA PRO A 148 16.88 -8.39 8.84
C PRO A 148 18.02 -9.41 8.90
N LEU A 149 18.03 -10.21 9.96
CA LEU A 149 18.95 -11.33 10.08
C LEU A 149 18.63 -12.36 8.99
N ASP A 150 19.65 -12.80 8.26
CA ASP A 150 19.53 -13.79 7.19
C ASP A 150 20.00 -15.18 7.67
N VAL A 151 19.86 -16.19 6.82
CA VAL A 151 20.33 -17.57 7.12
C VAL A 151 21.78 -17.59 7.61
N ALA A 152 22.66 -16.76 7.02
CA ALA A 152 24.05 -16.62 7.45
C ALA A 152 24.22 -16.05 8.88
N ASP A 153 23.22 -15.33 9.37
CA ASP A 153 23.26 -14.69 10.68
C ASP A 153 22.58 -15.55 11.78
N HIS A 154 22.19 -16.80 11.50
CA HIS A 154 21.49 -17.69 12.43
C HIS A 154 22.14 -17.77 13.81
N ARG A 155 23.46 -17.66 13.89
CA ARG A 155 24.24 -17.74 15.14
C ARG A 155 24.01 -16.56 16.07
N VAL A 156 23.67 -15.39 15.53
CA VAL A 156 23.35 -14.19 16.31
C VAL A 156 21.82 -13.98 16.43
N PHE A 157 21.03 -14.93 15.94
CA PHE A 157 19.59 -14.92 16.08
C PHE A 157 19.15 -15.51 17.42
N PHE A 158 18.74 -14.66 18.34
CA PHE A 158 18.31 -15.03 19.68
C PHE A 158 16.93 -14.46 20.04
N GLY A 159 16.34 -14.99 21.12
CA GLY A 159 15.10 -14.47 21.69
C GLY A 159 13.81 -15.00 21.04
N ARG A 160 13.89 -15.85 20.01
CA ARG A 160 12.73 -16.37 19.26
C ARG A 160 12.76 -17.90 19.05
N GLY A 161 13.55 -18.63 19.84
CA GLY A 161 13.69 -20.08 19.68
C GLY A 161 12.36 -20.82 19.82
N THR A 162 11.51 -20.42 20.76
CA THR A 162 10.18 -21.01 20.99
C THR A 162 9.26 -20.82 19.77
N GLU A 163 9.23 -19.62 19.22
CA GLU A 163 8.39 -19.31 18.05
C GLU A 163 8.88 -20.04 16.81
N VAL A 164 10.20 -20.16 16.61
CA VAL A 164 10.77 -20.97 15.52
C VAL A 164 10.33 -22.42 15.63
N GLU A 165 10.44 -23.03 16.82
CA GLU A 165 10.03 -24.43 17.03
C GLU A 165 8.52 -24.62 16.88
N GLN A 166 7.70 -23.65 17.30
CA GLN A 166 6.26 -23.69 17.08
C GLN A 166 5.92 -23.67 15.57
N VAL A 167 6.52 -22.74 14.81
CA VAL A 167 6.32 -22.65 13.36
C VAL A 167 6.85 -23.90 12.65
N ALA A 168 8.04 -24.37 13.01
CA ALA A 168 8.60 -25.61 12.47
C ALA A 168 7.73 -26.84 12.83
N GLY A 169 7.18 -26.89 14.04
CA GLY A 169 6.25 -27.94 14.47
C GLY A 169 4.97 -27.97 13.61
N LEU A 170 4.42 -26.79 13.24
CA LEU A 170 3.29 -26.72 12.32
C LEU A 170 3.62 -27.27 10.94
N LEU A 171 4.84 -27.08 10.45
CA LEU A 171 5.30 -27.60 9.15
C LEU A 171 5.62 -29.10 9.18
N ARG A 172 6.10 -29.62 10.33
CA ARG A 172 6.39 -31.05 10.51
C ARG A 172 5.13 -31.91 10.62
N SER A 173 4.05 -31.33 11.14
CA SER A 173 2.77 -32.04 11.32
C SER A 173 2.35 -32.70 10.02
N PRO A 174 1.92 -33.99 10.04
CA PRO A 174 1.38 -34.64 8.87
C PRO A 174 0.13 -33.88 8.43
N VAL A 175 0.20 -33.23 7.28
CA VAL A 175 -0.93 -32.56 6.67
C VAL A 175 -1.92 -33.64 6.25
N GLU A 176 -3.03 -33.77 6.95
CA GLU A 176 -4.19 -34.48 6.41
C GLU A 176 -4.53 -33.80 5.08
N ARG A 177 -4.84 -34.59 4.05
CA ARG A 177 -5.04 -34.12 2.65
C ARG A 177 -5.98 -32.93 2.45
N ALA A 178 -6.57 -32.40 3.52
CA ALA A 178 -7.57 -31.32 3.52
C ALA A 178 -6.99 -29.89 3.67
N GLU A 179 -5.77 -29.70 4.17
CA GLU A 179 -5.27 -28.36 4.47
C GLU A 179 -4.07 -27.96 3.60
N ARG A 180 -4.38 -27.59 2.37
CA ARG A 180 -3.44 -26.93 1.45
C ARG A 180 -3.34 -25.45 1.83
N THR A 181 -2.52 -25.09 2.80
CA THR A 181 -2.50 -23.74 3.35
C THR A 181 -1.15 -23.05 3.22
N VAL A 182 -1.18 -21.74 2.97
CA VAL A 182 -0.05 -20.86 3.20
C VAL A 182 -0.03 -20.51 4.69
N LEU A 183 1.06 -20.78 5.38
CA LEU A 183 1.25 -20.40 6.78
C LEU A 183 1.66 -18.93 6.84
N LEU A 184 0.75 -18.07 7.32
CA LEU A 184 0.99 -16.64 7.45
C LEU A 184 1.53 -16.31 8.85
N VAL A 185 2.77 -15.85 8.93
CA VAL A 185 3.35 -15.26 10.15
C VAL A 185 2.95 -13.80 10.22
N VAL A 186 1.94 -13.49 11.03
CA VAL A 186 1.34 -12.16 11.13
C VAL A 186 1.84 -11.44 12.38
N GLY A 187 2.31 -10.20 12.22
CA GLY A 187 2.76 -9.40 13.36
C GLY A 187 3.15 -7.98 12.94
N PRO A 188 3.20 -7.01 13.90
CA PRO A 188 3.49 -5.61 13.61
C PRO A 188 4.81 -5.40 12.88
N SER A 189 4.97 -4.23 12.23
CA SER A 189 6.24 -3.85 11.64
C SER A 189 7.33 -3.84 12.72
N GLY A 190 8.52 -4.32 12.38
CA GLY A 190 9.64 -4.33 13.32
C GLY A 190 9.64 -5.45 14.38
N CYS A 191 8.59 -6.26 14.52
CA CYS A 191 8.56 -7.33 15.53
C CYS A 191 9.51 -8.51 15.23
N GLY A 192 10.22 -8.51 14.10
CA GLY A 192 11.21 -9.53 13.75
C GLY A 192 10.71 -10.69 12.88
N LYS A 193 9.58 -10.54 12.15
CA LYS A 193 9.04 -11.57 11.23
C LYS A 193 10.06 -12.08 10.24
N SER A 194 10.68 -11.16 9.49
CA SER A 194 11.70 -11.50 8.46
C SER A 194 12.89 -12.25 9.05
N SER A 195 13.39 -11.82 10.21
CA SER A 195 14.49 -12.51 10.91
C SER A 195 14.06 -13.89 11.43
N LEU A 196 12.81 -14.03 11.89
CA LEU A 196 12.25 -15.30 12.32
C LEU A 196 12.24 -16.32 11.17
N VAL A 197 11.73 -15.92 10.01
CA VAL A 197 11.60 -16.86 8.88
C VAL A 197 12.94 -17.09 8.19
N ARG A 198 13.82 -16.08 8.08
CA ARG A 198 15.12 -16.22 7.42
C ARG A 198 16.17 -16.89 8.30
N ALA A 199 16.55 -16.24 9.41
CA ALA A 199 17.61 -16.73 10.28
C ALA A 199 17.17 -17.88 11.19
N GLY A 200 15.90 -17.90 11.60
CA GLY A 200 15.34 -18.94 12.45
C GLY A 200 14.83 -20.15 11.65
N LEU A 201 13.72 -19.99 10.97
CA LEU A 201 12.98 -21.08 10.35
C LEU A 201 13.73 -21.75 9.19
N LEU A 202 14.23 -20.98 8.22
CA LEU A 202 14.96 -21.54 7.08
C LEU A 202 16.19 -22.31 7.54
N HIS A 203 16.95 -21.77 8.50
CA HIS A 203 18.10 -22.49 9.07
C HIS A 203 17.69 -23.78 9.78
N THR A 204 16.62 -23.74 10.60
CA THR A 204 16.12 -24.92 11.32
C THR A 204 15.65 -25.98 10.35
N MET A 205 14.88 -25.61 9.33
CA MET A 205 14.31 -26.57 8.37
C MET A 205 15.36 -27.12 7.39
N ALA A 206 16.40 -26.34 7.07
CA ALA A 206 17.53 -26.83 6.26
C ALA A 206 18.31 -27.95 6.96
N GLY A 207 18.29 -27.97 8.31
CA GLY A 207 18.88 -29.06 9.10
C GLY A 207 17.95 -30.26 9.30
N GLU A 208 16.70 -30.25 8.85
CA GLU A 208 15.74 -31.34 9.00
C GLU A 208 15.91 -32.40 7.90
N PRO A 209 15.96 -33.67 8.26
CA PRO A 209 16.05 -34.75 7.26
C PRO A 209 14.86 -34.74 6.30
N GLY A 210 15.17 -34.79 5.01
CA GLY A 210 14.16 -34.81 3.95
C GLY A 210 13.51 -33.48 3.60
N TRP A 211 14.01 -32.37 4.11
CA TRP A 211 13.62 -31.05 3.73
C TRP A 211 14.67 -30.38 2.84
N TRP A 212 14.19 -29.58 1.87
CA TRP A 212 14.97 -28.64 1.09
C TRP A 212 14.39 -27.24 1.26
N THR A 213 15.22 -26.23 1.35
CA THR A 213 14.79 -24.85 1.54
C THR A 213 15.30 -23.98 0.41
N LEU A 214 14.43 -23.13 -0.13
CA LEU A 214 14.83 -22.09 -1.06
C LEU A 214 15.25 -20.81 -0.29
N PRO A 215 16.06 -19.94 -0.90
CA PRO A 215 16.21 -18.58 -0.41
C PRO A 215 14.85 -17.89 -0.31
N PRO A 216 14.72 -16.86 0.58
CA PRO A 216 13.43 -16.19 0.76
C PRO A 216 13.03 -15.41 -0.51
N VAL A 217 11.82 -15.68 -0.99
CA VAL A 217 11.23 -14.97 -2.11
C VAL A 217 10.75 -13.59 -1.63
N LEU A 218 11.19 -12.54 -2.31
CA LEU A 218 10.69 -11.18 -2.15
C LEU A 218 9.76 -10.87 -3.32
N PRO A 219 8.45 -10.65 -3.07
CA PRO A 219 7.47 -10.55 -4.14
C PRO A 219 7.68 -9.37 -5.08
N GLY A 220 7.86 -8.17 -4.53
CA GLY A 220 7.93 -6.94 -5.33
C GLY A 220 6.70 -6.74 -6.23
N ALA A 221 6.92 -6.12 -7.39
CA ALA A 221 5.88 -5.91 -8.38
C ALA A 221 5.51 -7.19 -9.18
N ASP A 222 6.43 -8.16 -9.26
CA ASP A 222 6.20 -9.46 -9.91
C ASP A 222 6.64 -10.63 -9.01
N PRO A 223 5.73 -11.14 -8.16
CA PRO A 223 6.01 -12.26 -7.27
C PRO A 223 6.31 -13.57 -8.01
N VAL A 224 5.84 -13.73 -9.26
CA VAL A 224 6.13 -14.91 -10.07
C VAL A 224 7.60 -14.87 -10.51
N ALA A 225 8.08 -13.73 -10.98
CA ALA A 225 9.49 -13.56 -11.33
C ALA A 225 10.40 -13.77 -10.11
N GLY A 226 9.97 -13.32 -8.93
CA GLY A 226 10.67 -13.59 -7.67
C GLY A 226 10.80 -15.09 -7.40
N LEU A 227 9.71 -15.84 -7.50
CA LEU A 227 9.70 -17.28 -7.29
C LEU A 227 10.54 -18.04 -8.33
N VAL A 228 10.43 -17.68 -9.59
CA VAL A 228 11.24 -18.24 -10.71
C VAL A 228 12.72 -18.10 -10.43
N ARG A 229 13.14 -16.93 -9.96
CA ARG A 229 14.54 -16.62 -9.64
C ARG A 229 15.07 -17.55 -8.54
N GLU A 230 14.32 -17.66 -7.44
CA GLU A 230 14.77 -18.47 -6.30
C GLU A 230 14.74 -19.97 -6.62
N LEU A 231 13.81 -20.43 -7.47
CA LEU A 231 13.81 -21.81 -7.98
C LEU A 231 15.04 -22.08 -8.88
N ALA A 232 15.36 -21.16 -9.79
CA ALA A 232 16.55 -21.29 -10.63
C ALA A 232 17.83 -21.34 -9.78
N THR A 233 17.95 -20.45 -8.79
CA THR A 233 19.06 -20.43 -7.83
C THR A 233 19.14 -21.73 -7.03
N GLY A 234 18.00 -22.25 -6.57
CA GLY A 234 17.92 -23.52 -5.88
C GLY A 234 18.38 -24.72 -6.73
N GLY A 235 17.93 -24.75 -8.00
CA GLY A 235 18.34 -25.76 -8.97
C GLY A 235 19.83 -25.71 -9.27
N GLN A 236 20.39 -24.53 -9.51
CA GLN A 236 21.84 -24.34 -9.73
C GLN A 236 22.69 -24.84 -8.56
N ARG A 237 22.26 -24.63 -7.31
CA ARG A 237 22.93 -25.15 -6.11
C ARG A 237 22.97 -26.68 -6.06
N LEU A 238 22.03 -27.34 -6.74
CA LEU A 238 21.94 -28.79 -6.87
C LEU A 238 22.62 -29.33 -8.14
N GLY A 239 23.28 -28.43 -8.93
CA GLY A 239 23.94 -28.81 -10.17
C GLY A 239 23.00 -28.93 -11.37
N LEU A 240 21.73 -28.51 -11.26
CA LEU A 240 20.82 -28.41 -12.39
C LEU A 240 21.21 -27.19 -13.26
N ALA A 241 21.21 -27.36 -14.56
CA ALA A 241 21.55 -26.30 -15.50
C ALA A 241 20.37 -25.32 -15.73
N TRP A 242 19.67 -24.96 -14.67
CA TRP A 242 18.49 -24.09 -14.71
C TRP A 242 18.86 -22.63 -14.89
N THR A 243 18.28 -22.01 -15.90
CA THR A 243 18.31 -20.56 -16.12
C THR A 243 16.99 -19.94 -15.68
N VAL A 244 16.99 -18.67 -15.32
CA VAL A 244 15.76 -17.91 -14.96
C VAL A 244 14.73 -17.96 -16.11
N THR A 245 15.20 -17.80 -17.36
CA THR A 245 14.33 -17.84 -18.56
C THR A 245 13.70 -19.20 -18.75
N GLU A 246 14.47 -20.29 -18.64
CA GLU A 246 13.98 -21.65 -18.80
C GLU A 246 12.99 -22.03 -17.69
N VAL A 247 13.31 -21.76 -16.42
CA VAL A 247 12.41 -22.02 -15.30
C VAL A 247 11.10 -21.22 -15.46
N GLY A 248 11.18 -19.98 -15.95
CA GLY A 248 9.99 -19.16 -16.24
C GLY A 248 9.10 -19.76 -17.33
N GLN A 249 9.68 -20.24 -18.43
CA GLN A 249 8.94 -20.92 -19.51
C GLN A 249 8.32 -22.23 -19.03
N ARG A 250 9.09 -23.06 -18.33
CA ARG A 250 8.63 -24.35 -17.80
C ARG A 250 7.56 -24.17 -16.72
N MET A 251 7.62 -23.10 -15.94
CA MET A 251 6.57 -22.81 -14.95
C MET A 251 5.22 -22.55 -15.63
N GLU A 252 5.19 -21.96 -16.80
CA GLU A 252 3.96 -21.74 -17.57
C GLU A 252 3.49 -23.00 -18.33
N SER A 253 4.43 -23.81 -18.87
CA SER A 253 4.08 -25.02 -19.65
C SER A 253 3.80 -26.23 -18.76
N ASP A 254 4.67 -26.52 -17.81
CA ASP A 254 4.66 -27.76 -17.02
C ASP A 254 4.04 -27.55 -15.63
N GLY A 255 3.95 -26.29 -15.18
CA GLY A 255 3.48 -25.90 -13.88
C GLY A 255 4.54 -25.95 -12.78
N LEU A 256 4.26 -25.29 -11.65
CA LEU A 256 5.17 -25.22 -10.50
C LEU A 256 5.45 -26.61 -9.88
N THR A 257 4.45 -27.49 -9.86
CA THR A 257 4.57 -28.82 -9.23
C THR A 257 5.67 -29.67 -9.90
N ALA A 258 5.76 -29.66 -11.23
CA ALA A 258 6.76 -30.41 -11.96
C ALA A 258 8.20 -29.94 -11.64
N LEU A 259 8.40 -28.63 -11.55
CA LEU A 259 9.68 -28.02 -11.16
C LEU A 259 10.05 -28.38 -9.71
N VAL A 260 9.07 -28.39 -8.80
CA VAL A 260 9.27 -28.78 -7.40
C VAL A 260 9.66 -30.24 -7.29
N ASP A 261 9.02 -31.14 -8.05
CA ASP A 261 9.33 -32.58 -8.01
C ASP A 261 10.75 -32.85 -8.53
N GLU A 262 11.18 -32.18 -9.61
CA GLU A 262 12.54 -32.32 -10.16
C GLU A 262 13.59 -31.78 -9.16
N LEU A 263 13.31 -30.61 -8.54
CA LEU A 263 14.18 -30.04 -7.53
C LEU A 263 14.35 -30.97 -6.32
N LEU A 264 13.27 -31.55 -5.83
CA LEU A 264 13.27 -32.45 -4.70
C LEU A 264 13.97 -33.80 -5.03
N PHE A 265 13.81 -34.29 -6.26
CA PHE A 265 14.53 -35.44 -6.73
C PHE A 265 16.03 -35.17 -6.74
N ALA A 266 16.47 -34.02 -7.29
CA ALA A 266 17.90 -33.65 -7.28
C ALA A 266 18.45 -33.47 -5.85
N ALA A 267 17.65 -32.83 -4.97
CA ALA A 267 18.01 -32.62 -3.56
C ALA A 267 17.96 -33.88 -2.69
N ARG A 268 17.42 -34.98 -3.20
CA ARG A 268 17.09 -36.19 -2.41
C ARG A 268 16.23 -35.89 -1.19
N ALA A 269 15.36 -34.85 -1.32
CA ALA A 269 14.46 -34.42 -0.28
C ALA A 269 13.02 -34.85 -0.57
N ARG A 270 12.16 -34.77 0.44
CA ARG A 270 10.72 -35.12 0.35
C ARG A 270 9.82 -33.92 0.42
N ARG A 271 10.31 -32.80 0.95
CA ARG A 271 9.56 -31.59 1.17
C ARG A 271 10.38 -30.37 0.81
N LEU A 272 9.73 -29.39 0.19
CA LEU A 272 10.29 -28.09 -0.15
C LEU A 272 9.66 -27.03 0.73
N LEU A 273 10.48 -26.20 1.38
CA LEU A 273 10.03 -24.99 2.05
C LEU A 273 10.31 -23.78 1.18
N VAL A 274 9.25 -23.03 0.90
CA VAL A 274 9.31 -21.72 0.25
C VAL A 274 8.89 -20.66 1.27
N VAL A 275 9.73 -19.67 1.50
CA VAL A 275 9.42 -18.51 2.34
C VAL A 275 9.16 -17.32 1.46
N VAL A 276 7.98 -16.73 1.57
CA VAL A 276 7.61 -15.46 0.93
C VAL A 276 7.67 -14.36 1.98
N ASP A 277 8.74 -13.60 1.98
CA ASP A 277 8.91 -12.52 2.97
C ASP A 277 8.32 -11.21 2.45
N GLN A 278 7.55 -10.50 3.30
CA GLN A 278 6.82 -9.26 2.98
C GLN A 278 5.69 -9.50 1.97
N PHE A 279 4.78 -10.42 2.27
CA PHE A 279 3.65 -10.75 1.40
C PHE A 279 2.74 -9.56 1.11
N GLU A 280 2.73 -8.53 1.96
CA GLU A 280 2.06 -7.26 1.70
C GLU A 280 2.52 -6.59 0.40
N GLU A 281 3.73 -6.88 -0.12
CA GLU A 281 4.17 -6.38 -1.43
C GLU A 281 3.31 -6.94 -2.58
N VAL A 282 2.80 -8.17 -2.47
CA VAL A 282 1.85 -8.74 -3.44
C VAL A 282 0.58 -7.90 -3.52
N LEU A 283 0.08 -7.43 -2.36
CA LEU A 283 -1.13 -6.60 -2.29
C LEU A 283 -0.87 -5.16 -2.73
N THR A 284 0.32 -4.65 -2.43
CA THR A 284 0.62 -3.23 -2.59
C THR A 284 1.36 -2.87 -3.88
N GLN A 285 2.10 -3.80 -4.47
CA GLN A 285 2.96 -3.53 -5.63
C GLN A 285 2.55 -4.33 -6.87
N ALA A 286 2.03 -5.56 -6.72
CA ALA A 286 1.64 -6.37 -7.85
C ALA A 286 0.29 -5.94 -8.45
N SER A 287 0.18 -6.05 -9.77
CA SER A 287 -1.08 -5.83 -10.48
C SER A 287 -2.10 -6.96 -10.21
N ALA A 288 -3.39 -6.70 -10.40
CA ALA A 288 -4.44 -7.72 -10.28
C ALA A 288 -4.14 -8.95 -11.15
N ALA A 289 -3.74 -8.76 -12.40
CA ALA A 289 -3.39 -9.85 -13.31
C ALA A 289 -2.21 -10.69 -12.77
N THR A 290 -1.23 -10.04 -12.18
CA THR A 290 -0.05 -10.71 -11.60
C THR A 290 -0.44 -11.47 -10.32
N ARG A 291 -1.33 -10.91 -9.49
CA ARG A 291 -1.86 -11.61 -8.29
C ARG A 291 -2.62 -12.88 -8.66
N VAL A 292 -3.53 -12.80 -9.64
CA VAL A 292 -4.26 -13.97 -10.16
C VAL A 292 -3.28 -15.05 -10.68
N ARG A 293 -2.27 -14.63 -11.45
CA ARG A 293 -1.26 -15.55 -11.99
C ARG A 293 -0.48 -16.23 -10.87
N PHE A 294 -0.04 -15.47 -9.87
CA PHE A 294 0.70 -15.98 -8.72
C PHE A 294 -0.14 -16.99 -7.91
N ALA A 295 -1.39 -16.66 -7.60
CA ALA A 295 -2.31 -17.54 -6.89
C ALA A 295 -2.56 -18.84 -7.67
N ARG A 296 -2.77 -18.74 -8.98
CA ARG A 296 -2.99 -19.90 -9.88
C ARG A 296 -1.79 -20.84 -9.92
N LEU A 297 -0.57 -20.33 -9.87
CA LEU A 297 0.66 -21.14 -9.86
C LEU A 297 0.88 -21.79 -8.51
N LEU A 298 0.63 -21.10 -7.40
CA LEU A 298 0.84 -21.63 -6.06
C LEU A 298 -0.21 -22.68 -5.67
N HIS A 299 -1.48 -22.43 -5.95
CA HIS A 299 -2.59 -23.24 -5.44
C HIS A 299 -2.46 -24.75 -5.74
N PRO A 300 -2.08 -25.22 -6.95
CA PRO A 300 -1.88 -26.66 -7.21
C PRO A 300 -0.71 -27.27 -6.45
N ALA A 301 0.34 -26.47 -6.19
CA ALA A 301 1.55 -26.94 -5.52
C ALA A 301 1.41 -27.01 -3.98
N LEU A 302 0.44 -26.26 -3.41
CA LEU A 302 0.11 -26.35 -1.99
C LEU A 302 -0.48 -27.73 -1.66
N GLY A 303 -0.07 -28.29 -0.54
CA GLY A 303 -0.54 -29.64 -0.08
C GLY A 303 0.09 -30.83 -0.80
N GLY A 304 1.03 -30.56 -1.72
CA GLY A 304 2.02 -31.52 -2.22
C GLY A 304 3.27 -31.50 -1.34
N PRO A 305 4.43 -31.80 -1.94
CA PRO A 305 5.71 -31.75 -1.24
C PRO A 305 6.15 -30.30 -0.91
N MET A 306 5.52 -29.28 -1.49
CA MET A 306 5.84 -27.88 -1.24
C MET A 306 5.02 -27.33 -0.08
N GLN A 307 5.68 -26.62 0.84
CA GLN A 307 5.06 -25.86 1.90
C GLN A 307 5.48 -24.38 1.80
N VAL A 308 4.53 -23.50 2.01
CA VAL A 308 4.74 -22.05 1.89
C VAL A 308 4.51 -21.39 3.24
N VAL A 309 5.49 -20.59 3.65
CA VAL A 309 5.40 -19.70 4.80
C VAL A 309 5.51 -18.26 4.30
N ALA A 310 4.59 -17.40 4.66
CA ALA A 310 4.65 -16.01 4.29
C ALA A 310 4.62 -15.08 5.51
N THR A 311 5.32 -13.96 5.45
CA THR A 311 5.23 -12.92 6.47
C THR A 311 4.24 -11.86 6.04
N LEU A 312 3.37 -11.41 6.95
CA LEU A 312 2.36 -10.41 6.67
C LEU A 312 2.23 -9.44 7.85
N ARG A 313 1.92 -8.18 7.57
CA ARG A 313 1.53 -7.23 8.60
C ARG A 313 0.03 -7.33 8.89
N PRO A 314 -0.39 -7.13 10.17
CA PRO A 314 -1.80 -7.25 10.56
C PRO A 314 -2.73 -6.36 9.75
N GLU A 315 -2.31 -5.14 9.42
CA GLU A 315 -3.09 -4.16 8.67
C GLU A 315 -3.46 -4.58 7.25
N PHE A 316 -2.74 -5.55 6.68
CA PHE A 316 -3.03 -6.09 5.35
C PHE A 316 -3.85 -7.39 5.37
N LEU A 317 -4.19 -7.89 6.57
CA LEU A 317 -4.92 -9.15 6.68
C LEU A 317 -6.33 -9.06 6.09
N ASP A 318 -7.07 -8.00 6.41
CA ASP A 318 -8.41 -7.79 5.86
C ASP A 318 -8.38 -7.60 4.34
N GLN A 319 -7.36 -6.88 3.84
CA GLN A 319 -7.16 -6.71 2.40
C GLN A 319 -6.85 -8.04 1.71
N LEU A 320 -6.02 -8.90 2.32
CA LEU A 320 -5.72 -10.24 1.79
C LEU A 320 -6.97 -11.13 1.75
N LEU A 321 -7.74 -11.13 2.81
CA LEU A 321 -8.96 -11.95 2.92
C LEU A 321 -10.09 -11.43 2.01
N GLY A 322 -10.13 -10.15 1.74
CA GLY A 322 -11.09 -9.50 0.84
C GLY A 322 -10.68 -9.46 -0.63
N ASP A 323 -9.42 -9.79 -0.96
CA ASP A 323 -8.93 -9.80 -2.34
C ASP A 323 -9.42 -11.06 -3.06
N ALA A 324 -10.31 -10.88 -4.04
CA ALA A 324 -10.93 -11.98 -4.79
C ALA A 324 -9.90 -12.85 -5.54
N ASP A 325 -8.76 -12.28 -5.92
CA ASP A 325 -7.71 -12.94 -6.69
C ASP A 325 -6.88 -13.88 -5.81
N LEU A 326 -6.69 -13.50 -4.54
CA LEU A 326 -5.90 -14.25 -3.55
C LEU A 326 -6.76 -15.10 -2.60
N ALA A 327 -8.07 -14.86 -2.53
CA ALA A 327 -9.01 -15.61 -1.68
C ALA A 327 -9.03 -17.12 -1.96
N ALA A 328 -8.58 -17.53 -3.15
CA ALA A 328 -8.40 -18.94 -3.51
C ALA A 328 -7.22 -19.61 -2.78
N LEU A 329 -6.32 -18.85 -2.17
CA LEU A 329 -5.20 -19.38 -1.39
C LEU A 329 -5.65 -19.61 0.06
N PRO A 330 -5.87 -20.85 0.49
CA PRO A 330 -6.21 -21.11 1.88
C PRO A 330 -5.04 -20.74 2.78
N THR A 331 -5.33 -20.05 3.87
CA THR A 331 -4.31 -19.49 4.77
C THR A 331 -4.49 -20.02 6.19
N ARG A 332 -3.37 -20.23 6.88
CA ARG A 332 -3.31 -20.52 8.31
C ARG A 332 -2.51 -19.44 9.01
N LEU A 333 -3.06 -18.85 10.07
CA LEU A 333 -2.43 -17.73 10.76
C LEU A 333 -1.55 -18.20 11.92
N TYR A 334 -0.35 -17.62 12.01
CA TYR A 334 0.51 -17.68 13.19
C TYR A 334 0.79 -16.26 13.68
N PRO A 335 0.19 -15.80 14.80
CA PRO A 335 0.39 -14.46 15.32
C PRO A 335 1.76 -14.35 16.02
N LEU A 336 2.63 -13.50 15.51
CA LEU A 336 3.92 -13.19 16.11
C LEU A 336 3.80 -11.93 16.98
N ARG A 337 3.90 -12.11 18.27
CA ARG A 337 3.86 -11.01 19.24
C ARG A 337 5.20 -10.26 19.31
N PRO A 338 5.21 -9.00 19.72
CA PRO A 338 6.44 -8.28 20.06
C PRO A 338 7.29 -9.05 21.08
N LEU A 339 8.62 -8.84 21.04
CA LEU A 339 9.54 -9.47 21.98
C LEU A 339 9.24 -8.99 23.40
N ARG A 340 9.32 -9.90 24.37
CA ARG A 340 9.22 -9.60 25.78
C ARG A 340 10.56 -9.02 26.29
N ARG A 341 10.55 -8.35 27.43
CA ARG A 341 11.74 -7.70 28.02
C ARG A 341 12.89 -8.68 28.28
N ASP A 342 12.59 -9.88 28.74
CA ASP A 342 13.57 -10.96 28.94
C ASP A 342 14.22 -11.41 27.62
N ALA A 343 13.42 -11.51 26.57
CA ALA A 343 13.92 -11.83 25.23
C ALA A 343 14.74 -10.68 24.64
N LEU A 344 14.38 -9.40 24.87
CA LEU A 344 15.17 -8.24 24.47
C LEU A 344 16.56 -8.25 25.11
N ARG A 345 16.65 -8.55 26.42
CA ARG A 345 17.93 -8.73 27.10
C ARG A 345 18.78 -9.80 26.40
N THR A 346 18.17 -10.91 26.05
CA THR A 346 18.84 -12.01 25.33
C THR A 346 19.36 -11.60 23.96
N VAL A 347 18.59 -10.78 23.22
CA VAL A 347 18.98 -10.23 21.90
C VAL A 347 20.16 -9.26 22.01
N ILE A 348 20.32 -8.57 23.12
CA ILE A 348 21.45 -7.66 23.36
C ILE A 348 22.69 -8.44 23.80
N GLU A 349 22.57 -9.24 24.86
CA GLU A 349 23.71 -9.84 25.54
C GLU A 349 24.33 -11.02 24.76
N ARG A 350 23.50 -11.92 24.21
CA ARG A 350 24.03 -13.16 23.59
C ARG A 350 24.86 -12.91 22.33
N PRO A 351 24.44 -12.04 21.38
CA PRO A 351 25.30 -11.72 20.23
C PRO A 351 26.61 -11.03 20.66
N ALA A 352 26.55 -10.09 21.62
CA ALA A 352 27.73 -9.43 22.16
C ALA A 352 28.71 -10.45 22.80
N ARG A 353 28.16 -11.33 23.67
CA ARG A 353 28.95 -12.41 24.31
C ARG A 353 29.57 -13.34 23.26
N LEU A 354 28.83 -13.70 22.21
CA LEU A 354 29.33 -14.55 21.13
C LEU A 354 30.53 -13.90 20.41
N ALA A 355 30.47 -12.56 20.23
CA ALA A 355 31.57 -11.79 19.66
C ALA A 355 32.67 -11.41 20.69
N SER A 356 32.58 -11.88 21.93
CA SER A 356 33.43 -11.50 23.05
C SER A 356 33.48 -9.97 23.29
N ILE A 357 32.32 -9.32 23.13
CA ILE A 357 32.10 -7.91 23.45
C ILE A 357 31.40 -7.82 24.81
N GLY A 358 31.98 -7.05 25.74
CA GLY A 358 31.37 -6.81 27.03
C GLY A 358 30.20 -5.83 26.92
N VAL A 359 29.15 -6.08 27.70
CA VAL A 359 28.01 -5.16 27.82
C VAL A 359 27.70 -5.01 29.31
N ASP A 360 27.63 -3.78 29.76
CA ASP A 360 27.27 -3.43 31.14
C ASP A 360 25.78 -3.72 31.39
N ASP A 361 25.46 -4.31 32.54
CA ASP A 361 24.07 -4.65 32.94
C ASP A 361 23.17 -3.40 33.03
N GLU A 362 23.69 -2.24 33.47
CA GLU A 362 22.97 -0.98 33.52
C GLU A 362 22.66 -0.49 32.11
N LEU A 363 23.64 -0.57 31.18
CA LEU A 363 23.42 -0.23 29.78
C LEU A 363 22.37 -1.13 29.13
N VAL A 364 22.39 -2.43 29.42
CA VAL A 364 21.36 -3.38 28.95
C VAL A 364 19.98 -2.98 29.48
N ALA A 365 19.87 -2.67 30.77
CA ALA A 365 18.61 -2.27 31.37
C ALA A 365 18.04 -1.00 30.75
N ARG A 366 18.88 -0.01 30.48
CA ARG A 366 18.51 1.24 29.77
C ARG A 366 18.04 0.96 28.36
N MET A 367 18.79 0.19 27.56
CA MET A 367 18.40 -0.17 26.20
C MET A 367 17.06 -0.92 26.16
N VAL A 368 16.82 -1.83 27.11
CA VAL A 368 15.54 -2.56 27.24
C VAL A 368 14.40 -1.61 27.60
N ALA A 369 14.63 -0.65 28.50
CA ALA A 369 13.64 0.35 28.89
C ALA A 369 13.29 1.29 27.70
N ASP A 370 14.29 1.73 26.94
CA ASP A 370 14.11 2.61 25.77
C ASP A 370 13.45 1.87 24.57
N THR A 371 13.36 0.53 24.62
CA THR A 371 12.76 -0.33 23.59
C THR A 371 11.34 -0.76 23.94
N ASP A 372 10.63 0.00 24.76
CA ASP A 372 9.34 -0.40 25.40
C ASP A 372 8.20 -0.68 24.41
N SER A 373 8.30 -0.32 23.13
CA SER A 373 7.36 -0.67 22.07
C SER A 373 7.94 -1.73 21.14
N GLY A 374 7.13 -2.73 20.77
CA GLY A 374 7.57 -3.77 19.81
C GLY A 374 8.00 -3.26 18.44
N GLU A 375 7.69 -2.01 18.11
CA GLU A 375 8.14 -1.31 16.91
C GLU A 375 9.57 -0.76 17.04
N ALA A 376 10.10 -0.66 18.25
CA ALA A 376 11.44 -0.14 18.51
C ALA A 376 12.57 -1.19 18.33
N LEU A 377 12.25 -2.47 18.09
CA LEU A 377 13.28 -3.50 17.88
C LEU A 377 14.26 -3.19 16.74
N PRO A 378 13.83 -2.66 15.58
CA PRO A 378 14.78 -2.23 14.55
C PRO A 378 15.67 -1.07 14.98
N LEU A 379 15.15 -0.16 15.79
CA LEU A 379 15.91 0.95 16.35
C LEU A 379 16.96 0.45 17.35
N LEU A 380 16.59 -0.52 18.20
CA LEU A 380 17.54 -1.21 19.08
C LEU A 380 18.64 -1.91 18.29
N ALA A 381 18.30 -2.67 17.25
CA ALA A 381 19.26 -3.36 16.40
C ALA A 381 20.22 -2.37 15.72
N PHE A 382 19.71 -1.22 15.27
CA PHE A 382 20.51 -0.14 14.69
C PHE A 382 21.44 0.49 15.74
N THR A 383 20.92 0.78 16.92
CA THR A 383 21.70 1.33 18.04
C THR A 383 22.83 0.38 18.44
N LEU A 384 22.56 -0.90 18.56
CA LEU A 384 23.56 -1.92 18.86
C LEU A 384 24.64 -1.98 17.79
N ALA A 385 24.25 -1.88 16.49
CA ALA A 385 25.23 -1.83 15.40
C ALA A 385 26.12 -0.60 15.49
N GLN A 386 25.56 0.56 15.85
CA GLN A 386 26.31 1.81 16.04
C GLN A 386 27.23 1.75 17.26
N LEU A 387 26.79 1.16 18.35
CA LEU A 387 27.61 0.99 19.57
C LEU A 387 28.76 0.02 19.34
N ALA A 388 28.52 -1.04 18.54
CA ALA A 388 29.54 -2.05 18.25
C ALA A 388 30.51 -1.63 17.13
N GLU A 389 30.27 -0.51 16.45
CA GLU A 389 31.15 -0.03 15.39
C GLU A 389 32.52 0.36 15.96
N GLY A 390 33.59 -0.27 15.43
CA GLY A 390 34.96 -0.06 15.91
C GLY A 390 35.28 -0.78 17.23
N VAL A 391 34.32 -1.50 17.85
CA VAL A 391 34.58 -2.31 19.03
C VAL A 391 35.24 -3.62 18.59
N THR A 392 36.44 -3.85 19.05
CA THR A 392 37.17 -5.10 18.81
C THR A 392 36.84 -6.13 19.86
N ARG A 393 37.23 -7.35 19.61
CA ARG A 393 37.08 -8.48 20.55
C ARG A 393 37.73 -8.14 21.91
N GLY A 394 37.05 -8.43 23.02
CA GLY A 394 37.45 -8.07 24.38
C GLY A 394 37.12 -6.63 24.76
N GLY A 395 36.64 -5.81 23.82
CA GLY A 395 36.15 -4.45 24.10
C GLY A 395 34.75 -4.47 24.74
N GLN A 396 34.28 -3.27 25.11
CA GLN A 396 32.95 -3.09 25.71
C GLN A 396 32.11 -2.11 24.92
N LEU A 397 30.77 -2.30 24.92
CA LEU A 397 29.84 -1.29 24.45
C LEU A 397 29.85 -0.11 25.43
N SER A 398 30.10 1.08 24.92
CA SER A 398 30.31 2.28 25.73
C SER A 398 28.98 2.94 26.13
N PRO A 399 28.68 3.08 27.45
CA PRO A 399 27.55 3.89 27.92
C PRO A 399 27.63 5.35 27.47
N GLN A 400 28.83 5.93 27.44
CA GLN A 400 29.04 7.32 26.98
C GLN A 400 28.68 7.49 25.50
N ARG A 401 29.01 6.49 24.64
CA ARG A 401 28.58 6.49 23.24
C ARG A 401 27.07 6.36 23.11
N TYR A 402 26.43 5.56 23.99
CA TYR A 402 24.97 5.46 24.05
C TYR A 402 24.32 6.80 24.37
N ASP A 403 24.86 7.57 25.31
CA ASP A 403 24.40 8.91 25.62
C ASP A 403 24.61 9.90 24.47
N GLN A 404 25.77 9.83 23.78
CA GLN A 404 26.07 10.67 22.62
C GLN A 404 25.08 10.46 21.46
N ILE A 405 24.66 9.24 21.22
CA ILE A 405 23.65 8.91 20.19
C ILE A 405 22.22 9.10 20.66
N LYS A 406 22.03 9.58 21.90
CA LYS A 406 20.72 9.87 22.52
C LYS A 406 19.81 8.65 22.63
N GLY A 407 20.37 7.50 22.99
CA GLY A 407 19.63 6.27 23.21
C GLY A 407 19.11 5.60 21.95
N VAL A 408 18.16 4.67 22.13
CA VAL A 408 17.60 3.85 21.01
C VAL A 408 16.89 4.71 19.99
N GLN A 409 16.14 5.73 20.38
CA GLN A 409 15.39 6.59 19.48
C GLN A 409 16.28 7.64 18.79
N GLY A 410 17.33 8.12 19.47
CA GLY A 410 18.22 9.16 18.95
C GLY A 410 19.26 8.66 17.95
N ALA A 411 19.66 7.40 18.03
CA ALA A 411 20.70 6.82 17.20
C ALA A 411 20.42 6.96 15.69
N LEU A 412 19.22 6.58 15.27
CA LEU A 412 18.80 6.66 13.86
C LEU A 412 18.70 8.12 13.41
N THR A 413 18.08 8.98 14.22
CA THR A 413 17.92 10.41 13.92
C THR A 413 19.25 11.10 13.73
N SER A 414 20.22 10.86 14.62
CA SER A 414 21.56 11.45 14.54
C SER A 414 22.30 11.03 13.27
N GLN A 415 22.19 9.78 12.86
CA GLN A 415 22.80 9.29 11.63
C GLN A 415 22.10 9.81 10.37
N ALA A 416 20.78 9.94 10.40
CA ALA A 416 20.01 10.50 9.30
C ALA A 416 20.30 12.00 9.10
N ASP A 417 20.41 12.76 10.19
CA ASP A 417 20.79 14.18 10.14
C ASP A 417 22.22 14.37 9.61
N ALA A 418 23.16 13.51 10.04
CA ALA A 418 24.52 13.53 9.54
C ALA A 418 24.58 13.14 8.04
N ALA A 419 23.80 12.14 7.61
CA ALA A 419 23.68 11.77 6.20
C ALA A 419 23.12 12.92 5.36
N LEU A 420 22.10 13.62 5.87
CA LEU A 420 21.49 14.77 5.20
C LEU A 420 22.48 15.92 5.01
N LEU A 421 23.25 16.24 6.05
CA LEU A 421 24.28 17.26 5.98
C LEU A 421 25.37 16.89 4.96
N GLU A 422 25.83 15.65 4.98
CA GLU A 422 26.85 15.13 4.05
C GLU A 422 26.33 15.14 2.61
N ALA A 423 25.10 14.68 2.36
CA ALA A 423 24.45 14.68 1.05
C ALA A 423 24.30 16.10 0.50
N SER A 424 23.84 17.03 1.35
CA SER A 424 23.70 18.45 0.97
C SER A 424 25.06 19.09 0.63
N ALA A 425 26.10 18.79 1.41
CA ALA A 425 27.45 19.30 1.16
C ALA A 425 28.07 18.73 -0.14
N ALA A 426 27.84 17.42 -0.41
CA ALA A 426 28.36 16.73 -1.58
C ALA A 426 27.72 17.18 -2.90
N THR A 427 26.47 17.64 -2.87
CA THR A 427 25.70 17.96 -4.09
C THR A 427 25.41 19.45 -4.24
N GLY A 428 25.57 20.25 -3.18
CA GLY A 428 25.18 21.65 -3.14
C GLY A 428 23.66 21.87 -3.13
N ARG A 429 22.85 20.80 -3.00
CA ARG A 429 21.39 20.87 -2.97
C ARG A 429 20.89 21.12 -1.54
N GLY A 430 19.80 21.86 -1.44
CA GLY A 430 19.16 22.15 -0.15
C GLY A 430 18.60 20.91 0.53
N ARG A 431 18.46 20.97 1.87
CA ARG A 431 17.94 19.84 2.69
C ARG A 431 16.62 19.29 2.19
N GLU A 432 15.67 20.16 1.79
CA GLU A 432 14.36 19.75 1.26
C GLU A 432 14.47 18.99 -0.06
N GLN A 433 15.41 19.37 -0.91
CA GLN A 433 15.62 18.69 -2.19
C GLN A 433 16.22 17.30 -2.00
N VAL A 434 17.09 17.11 -1.01
CA VAL A 434 17.63 15.80 -0.64
C VAL A 434 16.52 14.91 -0.08
N ILE A 435 15.65 15.46 0.80
CA ILE A 435 14.51 14.72 1.35
C ILE A 435 13.54 14.33 0.23
N THR A 436 13.28 15.22 -0.74
CA THR A 436 12.49 14.92 -1.94
C THR A 436 13.11 13.78 -2.75
N GLY A 437 14.43 13.71 -2.83
CA GLY A 437 15.15 12.59 -3.43
C GLY A 437 14.85 11.25 -2.74
N LEU A 438 14.75 11.23 -1.41
CA LEU A 438 14.41 10.05 -0.62
C LEU A 438 12.95 9.59 -0.81
N LEU A 439 12.01 10.51 -1.12
CA LEU A 439 10.61 10.15 -1.39
C LEU A 439 10.46 9.20 -2.60
N ARG A 440 11.47 9.09 -3.46
CA ARG A 440 11.51 8.11 -4.56
C ARG A 440 11.55 6.67 -4.06
N LEU A 441 12.09 6.46 -2.85
CA LEU A 441 12.23 5.16 -2.19
C LEU A 441 11.07 4.84 -1.24
N VAL A 442 9.98 5.63 -1.30
CA VAL A 442 8.83 5.52 -0.40
C VAL A 442 7.55 5.40 -1.19
N THR A 443 6.64 4.56 -0.77
CA THR A 443 5.24 4.56 -1.19
C THR A 443 4.35 4.58 0.05
N VAL A 444 3.06 4.83 -0.14
CA VAL A 444 2.09 4.81 0.95
C VAL A 444 0.90 3.91 0.60
N ASP A 445 0.32 3.28 1.62
CA ASP A 445 -0.91 2.52 1.47
C ASP A 445 -2.14 3.44 1.36
N GLU A 446 -3.34 2.85 1.28
CA GLU A 446 -4.61 3.59 1.22
C GLU A 446 -4.86 4.45 2.47
N HIS A 447 -4.30 4.05 3.62
CA HIS A 447 -4.40 4.75 4.89
C HIS A 447 -3.29 5.79 5.11
N GLY A 448 -2.38 5.96 4.13
CA GLY A 448 -1.26 6.90 4.22
C GLY A 448 -0.04 6.40 5.00
N ARG A 449 0.04 5.10 5.33
CA ARG A 449 1.19 4.52 6.04
C ARG A 449 2.36 4.32 5.09
N PRO A 450 3.57 4.72 5.47
CA PRO A 450 4.74 4.60 4.62
C PRO A 450 5.20 3.15 4.50
N THR A 451 5.51 2.75 3.28
CA THR A 451 6.13 1.48 2.94
C THR A 451 7.31 1.71 2.03
N ARG A 452 8.25 0.76 2.01
CA ARG A 452 9.45 0.86 1.18
C ARG A 452 9.08 0.68 -0.30
N TRP A 453 9.70 1.50 -1.15
CA TRP A 453 9.68 1.34 -2.59
C TRP A 453 11.10 1.04 -3.06
N ARG A 454 11.27 -0.01 -3.85
CA ARG A 454 12.55 -0.42 -4.39
C ARG A 454 12.71 0.16 -5.79
N THR A 455 13.73 0.99 -5.96
CA THR A 455 13.98 1.69 -7.22
C THR A 455 15.27 1.19 -7.84
N PRO A 456 15.28 0.78 -9.13
CA PRO A 456 16.50 0.46 -9.83
C PRO A 456 17.46 1.64 -9.86
N ARG A 457 18.74 1.38 -9.57
CA ARG A 457 19.77 2.42 -9.50
C ARG A 457 19.91 3.22 -10.80
N ASN A 458 19.76 2.57 -11.94
CA ASN A 458 19.83 3.19 -13.26
C ASN A 458 18.63 4.10 -13.62
N GLU A 459 17.55 4.07 -12.84
CA GLU A 459 16.39 4.95 -13.00
C GLU A 459 16.51 6.23 -12.15
N LEU A 460 17.53 6.28 -11.26
CA LEU A 460 17.77 7.42 -10.39
C LEU A 460 18.72 8.41 -11.07
N PRO A 461 18.41 9.72 -11.04
CA PRO A 461 19.31 10.76 -11.54
C PRO A 461 20.64 10.78 -10.77
N GLU A 462 21.73 11.09 -11.47
CA GLU A 462 23.09 11.14 -10.90
C GLU A 462 23.24 12.02 -9.63
N PRO A 463 22.60 13.21 -9.55
CA PRO A 463 22.66 13.99 -8.31
C PRO A 463 22.01 13.27 -7.12
N VAL A 464 20.88 12.57 -7.37
CA VAL A 464 20.17 11.81 -6.32
C VAL A 464 20.99 10.61 -5.89
N LEU A 465 21.64 9.90 -6.81
CA LEU A 465 22.52 8.79 -6.47
C LEU A 465 23.63 9.20 -5.49
N ARG A 466 24.30 10.34 -5.74
CA ARG A 466 25.33 10.88 -4.84
C ARG A 466 24.78 11.26 -3.46
N GLU A 467 23.53 11.75 -3.40
CA GLU A 467 22.84 12.00 -2.13
C GLU A 467 22.55 10.70 -1.37
N LEU A 468 22.00 9.71 -2.06
CA LEU A 468 21.66 8.42 -1.46
C LEU A 468 22.89 7.66 -0.96
N ASP A 469 24.06 7.84 -1.59
CA ASP A 469 25.32 7.21 -1.15
C ASP A 469 25.69 7.59 0.30
N ALA A 470 25.38 8.81 0.77
CA ALA A 470 25.58 9.22 2.16
C ALA A 470 24.70 8.38 3.13
N PHE A 471 23.47 8.11 2.75
CA PHE A 471 22.54 7.29 3.54
C PHE A 471 22.90 5.79 3.46
N ILE A 472 23.40 5.32 2.32
CA ILE A 472 23.88 3.94 2.14
C ILE A 472 25.10 3.68 3.04
N ARG A 473 26.10 4.57 3.03
CA ARG A 473 27.27 4.46 3.91
C ARG A 473 26.90 4.36 5.38
N ARG A 474 25.82 5.03 5.79
CA ARG A 474 25.30 5.01 7.16
C ARG A 474 24.29 3.89 7.43
N ARG A 475 24.10 2.95 6.46
CA ARG A 475 23.23 1.78 6.56
C ARG A 475 21.74 2.13 6.78
N LEU A 476 21.32 3.33 6.41
CA LEU A 476 19.91 3.76 6.41
C LEU A 476 19.21 3.29 5.13
N LEU A 477 19.97 3.19 4.05
CA LEU A 477 19.54 2.58 2.79
C LEU A 477 20.37 1.34 2.49
N THR A 478 19.84 0.44 1.67
CA THR A 478 20.52 -0.76 1.16
C THR A 478 20.57 -0.74 -0.35
N THR A 479 21.62 -1.38 -0.88
CA THR A 479 21.72 -1.74 -2.29
C THR A 479 21.70 -3.24 -2.38
N ASP A 480 20.68 -3.80 -3.06
CA ASP A 480 20.57 -5.22 -3.35
C ASP A 480 20.85 -5.43 -4.84
N THR A 481 21.55 -6.53 -5.18
CA THR A 481 21.73 -6.90 -6.59
C THR A 481 20.68 -7.92 -6.96
N GLU A 482 19.82 -7.59 -7.89
CA GLU A 482 18.88 -8.54 -8.47
C GLU A 482 19.68 -9.54 -9.31
N GLN A 483 19.78 -10.78 -8.83
CA GLN A 483 20.45 -11.85 -9.55
C GLN A 483 19.61 -12.24 -10.77
N GLY A 484 19.98 -11.72 -11.92
CA GLY A 484 19.42 -12.00 -13.23
C GLY A 484 20.50 -11.75 -14.28
N ASP A 485 20.27 -12.05 -15.56
CA ASP A 485 21.25 -11.98 -16.64
C ASP A 485 22.03 -10.64 -16.76
N HIS A 486 21.61 -9.59 -16.04
CA HIS A 486 22.20 -8.26 -16.12
C HIS A 486 22.50 -7.59 -14.75
N GLY A 487 22.43 -8.31 -13.62
CA GLY A 487 22.87 -7.81 -12.32
C GLY A 487 22.31 -6.43 -11.92
N ARG A 488 21.00 -6.23 -12.00
CA ARG A 488 20.34 -4.94 -11.76
C ARG A 488 20.46 -4.56 -10.28
N VAL A 489 21.12 -3.44 -9.99
CA VAL A 489 21.25 -2.92 -8.63
C VAL A 489 20.00 -2.13 -8.26
N ILE A 490 19.39 -2.48 -7.14
CA ILE A 490 18.20 -1.84 -6.58
C ILE A 490 18.58 -1.10 -5.30
N VAL A 491 18.02 0.11 -5.13
CA VAL A 491 18.18 0.92 -3.92
C VAL A 491 16.84 0.98 -3.17
N GLY A 492 16.88 0.84 -1.86
CA GLY A 492 15.70 0.96 -1.01
C GLY A 492 16.04 1.29 0.44
N ALA A 493 15.05 1.68 1.23
CA ALA A 493 15.23 1.87 2.66
C ALA A 493 15.62 0.54 3.34
N ALA A 494 16.61 0.56 4.23
CA ALA A 494 17.05 -0.63 4.95
C ALA A 494 15.93 -1.21 5.82
N HIS A 495 15.18 -0.33 6.47
CA HIS A 495 13.99 -0.69 7.26
C HIS A 495 12.97 0.44 7.26
N GLU A 496 11.69 0.09 7.42
CA GLU A 496 10.60 1.09 7.44
C GLU A 496 10.62 2.00 8.66
N ALA A 497 11.22 1.56 9.76
CA ALA A 497 11.46 2.42 10.91
C ALA A 497 12.21 3.73 10.53
N PHE A 498 13.05 3.71 9.51
CA PHE A 498 13.69 4.92 8.99
C PHE A 498 12.68 5.93 8.42
N LEU A 499 11.60 5.43 7.80
CA LEU A 499 10.57 6.26 7.17
C LEU A 499 9.68 6.97 8.20
N SER A 500 9.51 6.38 9.39
CA SER A 500 8.63 6.89 10.44
C SER A 500 9.38 7.55 11.60
N ALA A 501 10.57 7.07 11.97
CA ALA A 501 11.30 7.55 13.13
C ALA A 501 12.10 8.84 12.88
N TRP A 502 12.46 9.14 11.63
CA TRP A 502 13.15 10.37 11.29
C TRP A 502 12.17 11.46 10.89
N ALA A 503 11.94 12.42 11.80
CA ALA A 503 10.90 13.44 11.65
C ALA A 503 10.93 14.21 10.29
N PRO A 504 12.08 14.64 9.74
CA PRO A 504 12.10 15.36 8.46
C PRO A 504 11.53 14.54 7.29
N LEU A 505 11.83 13.24 7.24
CA LEU A 505 11.31 12.35 6.20
C LEU A 505 9.84 11.98 6.47
N ALA A 506 9.50 11.68 7.73
CA ALA A 506 8.13 11.35 8.12
C ALA A 506 7.17 12.50 7.79
N GLN A 507 7.55 13.74 8.08
CA GLN A 507 6.77 14.94 7.72
C GLN A 507 6.64 15.08 6.20
N ALA A 508 7.75 14.96 5.45
CA ALA A 508 7.71 15.03 3.99
C ALA A 508 6.81 13.96 3.37
N ILE A 509 6.78 12.75 3.95
CA ILE A 509 5.88 11.67 3.52
C ILE A 509 4.41 12.06 3.77
N GLN A 510 4.08 12.61 4.95
CA GLN A 510 2.73 13.07 5.29
C GLN A 510 2.27 14.18 4.35
N ASP A 511 3.11 15.18 4.12
CA ASP A 511 2.80 16.34 3.26
C ASP A 511 2.60 15.92 1.79
N ASN A 512 3.23 14.83 1.36
CA ASN A 512 3.13 14.30 0.00
C ASN A 512 2.33 12.99 -0.11
N ALA A 513 1.55 12.61 0.91
CA ALA A 513 0.87 11.30 0.95
C ALA A 513 -0.10 11.09 -0.22
N SER A 514 -0.84 12.11 -0.66
CA SER A 514 -1.72 12.05 -1.84
C SER A 514 -0.92 11.83 -3.13
N ALA A 515 0.19 12.56 -3.28
CA ALA A 515 1.07 12.45 -4.45
C ALA A 515 1.77 11.09 -4.53
N LEU A 516 2.20 10.53 -3.39
CA LEU A 516 2.80 9.20 -3.32
C LEU A 516 1.79 8.09 -3.65
N ARG A 517 0.52 8.22 -3.21
CA ARG A 517 -0.56 7.30 -3.61
C ARG A 517 -0.85 7.38 -5.10
N ALA A 518 -0.98 8.60 -5.62
CA ALA A 518 -1.21 8.81 -7.05
C ALA A 518 -0.06 8.23 -7.88
N ARG A 519 1.21 8.46 -7.49
CA ARG A 519 2.37 7.84 -8.14
C ARG A 519 2.24 6.33 -8.22
N ARG A 520 1.93 5.66 -7.11
CA ARG A 520 1.76 4.21 -7.07
C ARG A 520 0.74 3.72 -8.09
N THR A 521 -0.44 4.35 -8.12
CA THR A 521 -1.52 3.99 -9.06
C THR A 521 -1.10 4.23 -10.51
N ILE A 522 -0.37 5.31 -10.77
CA ILE A 522 0.14 5.64 -12.12
C ILE A 522 1.19 4.61 -12.56
N GLU A 523 2.15 4.27 -11.69
CA GLU A 523 3.22 3.31 -11.99
C GLU A 523 2.65 1.91 -12.29
N GLN A 524 1.68 1.46 -11.52
CA GLN A 524 0.98 0.20 -11.76
C GLN A 524 0.27 0.20 -13.11
N ALA A 525 -0.53 1.24 -13.38
CA ALA A 525 -1.26 1.36 -14.64
C ALA A 525 -0.31 1.48 -15.86
N ALA A 526 0.79 2.20 -15.72
CA ALA A 526 1.81 2.37 -16.76
C ALA A 526 2.53 1.05 -17.06
N THR A 527 2.85 0.27 -16.02
CA THR A 527 3.48 -1.05 -16.16
C THR A 527 2.53 -2.02 -16.87
N GLU A 528 1.25 -2.09 -16.46
CA GLU A 528 0.24 -2.90 -17.14
C GLU A 528 0.06 -2.50 -18.59
N TRP A 529 0.02 -1.19 -18.86
CA TRP A 529 -0.11 -0.67 -20.22
C TRP A 529 1.09 -1.04 -21.10
N ALA A 530 2.30 -0.98 -20.55
CA ALA A 530 3.53 -1.34 -21.27
C ALA A 530 3.60 -2.85 -21.53
N THR A 531 3.32 -3.69 -20.54
CA THR A 531 3.38 -5.16 -20.67
C THR A 531 2.35 -5.72 -21.66
N GLN A 532 1.22 -5.02 -21.85
CA GLN A 532 0.18 -5.40 -22.81
C GLN A 532 0.37 -4.82 -24.22
N GLY A 533 1.53 -4.23 -24.52
CA GLY A 533 1.81 -3.67 -25.85
C GLY A 533 1.12 -2.33 -26.12
N HIS A 534 0.92 -1.51 -25.10
CA HIS A 534 0.43 -0.13 -25.19
C HIS A 534 -1.02 0.02 -25.70
N PRO A 535 -2.01 -0.77 -25.22
CA PRO A 535 -3.37 -0.73 -25.74
C PRO A 535 -4.03 0.63 -25.45
N PRO A 536 -4.62 1.29 -26.46
CA PRO A 536 -5.26 2.59 -26.25
C PRO A 536 -6.44 2.55 -25.25
N ALA A 537 -7.09 1.41 -25.09
CA ALA A 537 -8.23 1.26 -24.17
C ALA A 537 -7.88 1.41 -22.70
N ARG A 538 -6.59 1.21 -22.32
CA ARG A 538 -6.09 1.34 -20.96
C ARG A 538 -5.66 2.74 -20.57
N LEU A 539 -5.60 3.68 -21.53
CA LEU A 539 -5.25 5.07 -21.25
C LEU A 539 -6.34 5.75 -20.42
N TRP A 540 -5.93 6.51 -19.43
CA TRP A 540 -6.82 7.21 -18.51
C TRP A 540 -7.52 8.40 -19.16
N GLU A 541 -8.73 8.65 -18.71
CA GLU A 541 -9.61 9.71 -19.22
C GLU A 541 -10.20 10.55 -18.07
N ARG A 542 -10.56 11.79 -18.34
CA ARG A 542 -11.33 12.70 -17.49
C ARG A 542 -10.92 12.71 -16.01
N GLY A 543 -11.83 12.28 -15.13
CA GLY A 543 -11.68 12.42 -13.69
C GLY A 543 -10.43 11.71 -13.12
N GLN A 544 -10.15 10.49 -13.58
CA GLN A 544 -8.99 9.72 -13.14
C GLN A 544 -7.67 10.38 -13.55
N LEU A 545 -7.60 10.85 -14.81
CA LEU A 545 -6.45 11.59 -15.31
C LEU A 545 -6.30 12.96 -14.60
N ALA A 546 -7.39 13.68 -14.38
CA ALA A 546 -7.37 14.98 -13.71
C ALA A 546 -6.92 14.84 -12.24
N ALA A 547 -7.43 13.86 -11.51
CA ALA A 547 -7.02 13.56 -10.15
C ALA A 547 -5.51 13.26 -10.09
N ALA A 548 -5.03 12.36 -10.97
CA ALA A 548 -3.61 12.00 -11.02
C ALA A 548 -2.70 13.21 -11.30
N LEU A 549 -3.08 14.09 -12.21
CA LEU A 549 -2.32 15.30 -12.53
C LEU A 549 -2.33 16.30 -11.37
N THR A 550 -3.47 16.48 -10.70
CA THR A 550 -3.59 17.37 -9.53
C THR A 550 -2.76 16.85 -8.35
N ASP A 551 -2.86 15.57 -8.04
CA ASP A 551 -2.20 14.97 -6.89
C ASP A 551 -0.68 14.96 -7.05
N THR A 552 -0.18 14.64 -8.25
CA THR A 552 1.26 14.60 -8.55
C THR A 552 1.86 15.96 -8.88
N GLY A 553 1.03 16.98 -9.13
CA GLY A 553 1.47 18.26 -9.68
C GLY A 553 1.97 18.15 -11.12
N ALA A 554 1.52 17.12 -11.86
CA ALA A 554 2.00 16.86 -13.21
C ALA A 554 1.39 17.83 -14.22
N HIS A 555 2.24 18.53 -14.95
CA HIS A 555 1.82 19.45 -16.01
C HIS A 555 2.74 19.39 -17.22
N PRO A 556 2.22 19.54 -18.44
CA PRO A 556 3.02 19.54 -19.66
C PRO A 556 3.73 20.88 -19.83
N ARG A 557 5.05 20.87 -19.97
CA ARG A 557 5.89 22.04 -20.25
C ARG A 557 6.93 21.71 -21.31
N GLY A 558 6.99 22.46 -22.40
CA GLY A 558 7.98 22.26 -23.45
C GLY A 558 7.92 20.92 -24.19
N GLY A 559 6.77 20.20 -24.14
CA GLY A 559 6.63 18.88 -24.74
C GLY A 559 6.92 17.71 -23.76
N GLU A 560 7.44 18.00 -22.59
CA GLU A 560 7.69 17.03 -21.52
C GLU A 560 6.66 17.17 -20.39
N LEU A 561 6.44 16.07 -19.65
CA LEU A 561 5.62 16.05 -18.47
C LEU A 561 6.52 16.30 -17.24
N ILE A 562 6.34 17.46 -16.59
CA ILE A 562 7.03 17.82 -15.35
C ILE A 562 6.09 17.53 -14.18
N THR A 563 6.65 17.06 -13.09
CA THR A 563 5.94 16.79 -11.84
C THR A 563 6.59 17.56 -10.71
N ASP A 564 5.80 18.30 -9.93
CA ASP A 564 6.31 19.21 -8.89
C ASP A 564 6.44 18.51 -7.53
N ARG A 565 5.62 17.49 -7.26
CA ARG A 565 5.52 16.85 -5.94
C ARG A 565 6.24 15.51 -5.84
N VAL A 566 6.12 14.68 -6.86
CA VAL A 566 6.72 13.34 -6.89
C VAL A 566 7.22 13.03 -8.30
N GLU A 567 8.37 12.41 -8.42
CA GLU A 567 8.84 11.98 -9.72
C GLU A 567 8.23 10.64 -10.15
N LEU A 568 7.99 10.54 -11.45
CA LEU A 568 7.45 9.37 -12.11
C LEU A 568 8.53 8.69 -12.95
N SER A 569 8.42 7.38 -13.12
CA SER A 569 9.28 6.63 -14.04
C SER A 569 9.12 7.11 -15.49
N PRO A 570 10.08 6.83 -16.38
CA PRO A 570 9.93 7.15 -17.82
C PRO A 570 8.68 6.53 -18.42
N THR A 571 8.35 5.30 -18.05
CA THR A 571 7.14 4.59 -18.52
C THR A 571 5.87 5.28 -18.05
N ALA A 572 5.80 5.67 -16.78
CA ALA A 572 4.66 6.38 -16.20
C ALA A 572 4.47 7.78 -16.82
N ARG A 573 5.56 8.49 -17.08
CA ARG A 573 5.51 9.77 -17.82
C ARG A 573 4.96 9.61 -19.22
N THR A 574 5.43 8.59 -19.96
CA THR A 574 4.94 8.27 -21.30
C THR A 574 3.46 7.91 -21.29
N PHE A 575 3.04 7.10 -20.34
CA PHE A 575 1.64 6.72 -20.13
C PHE A 575 0.73 7.93 -19.90
N LEU A 576 1.08 8.80 -18.94
CA LEU A 576 0.31 10.03 -18.65
C LEU A 576 0.31 10.98 -19.85
N HIS A 577 1.45 11.21 -20.49
CA HIS A 577 1.55 12.06 -21.68
C HIS A 577 0.65 11.57 -22.80
N THR A 578 0.65 10.24 -23.05
CA THR A 578 -0.21 9.62 -24.05
C THR A 578 -1.69 9.73 -23.69
N SER A 579 -2.02 9.56 -22.39
CA SER A 579 -3.37 9.75 -21.86
C SER A 579 -3.86 11.19 -22.04
N ILE A 580 -3.04 12.19 -21.70
CA ILE A 580 -3.34 13.61 -21.90
C ILE A 580 -3.60 13.92 -23.38
N ARG A 581 -2.71 13.42 -24.25
CA ARG A 581 -2.85 13.66 -25.71
C ARG A 581 -4.15 13.08 -26.26
N ARG A 582 -4.50 11.86 -25.82
CA ARG A 582 -5.75 11.20 -26.24
C ARG A 582 -6.99 11.94 -25.73
N ASP A 583 -6.99 12.35 -24.46
CA ASP A 583 -8.10 13.09 -23.87
C ASP A 583 -8.30 14.44 -24.58
N ARG A 584 -7.21 15.17 -24.90
CA ARG A 584 -7.28 16.40 -25.71
C ARG A 584 -7.88 16.18 -27.09
N ILE A 585 -7.45 15.13 -27.79
CA ILE A 585 -7.98 14.80 -29.13
C ILE A 585 -9.47 14.47 -29.03
N ARG A 586 -9.89 13.70 -28.04
CA ARG A 586 -11.31 13.36 -27.82
C ARG A 586 -12.15 14.58 -27.48
N ARG A 587 -11.66 15.47 -26.61
CA ARG A 587 -12.35 16.74 -26.30
C ARG A 587 -12.45 17.63 -27.53
N GLY A 588 -11.37 17.74 -28.28
CA GLY A 588 -11.39 18.49 -29.56
C GLY A 588 -12.44 17.93 -30.52
N ARG A 589 -12.48 16.62 -30.73
CA ARG A 589 -13.51 15.98 -31.57
C ARG A 589 -14.92 16.19 -31.05
N ALA A 590 -15.14 16.06 -29.74
CA ALA A 590 -16.45 16.29 -29.13
C ALA A 590 -16.90 17.75 -29.31
N LEU A 591 -16.01 18.71 -29.10
CA LEU A 591 -16.29 20.15 -29.34
C LEU A 591 -16.59 20.42 -30.81
N THR A 592 -15.84 19.81 -31.73
CA THR A 592 -16.09 19.94 -33.18
C THR A 592 -17.48 19.40 -33.53
N VAL A 593 -17.83 18.21 -33.06
CA VAL A 593 -19.15 17.61 -33.29
C VAL A 593 -20.25 18.50 -32.70
N LEU A 594 -20.06 19.00 -31.46
CA LEU A 594 -21.01 19.89 -30.82
C LEU A 594 -21.19 21.20 -31.58
N SER A 595 -20.06 21.77 -32.06
CA SER A 595 -20.09 23.02 -32.89
C SER A 595 -20.80 22.77 -34.20
N VAL A 596 -20.56 21.65 -34.88
CA VAL A 596 -21.29 21.30 -36.14
C VAL A 596 -22.78 21.11 -35.85
N LEU A 597 -23.14 20.41 -34.78
CA LEU A 597 -24.54 20.26 -34.38
C LEU A 597 -25.21 21.59 -34.03
N LEU A 598 -24.48 22.47 -33.36
CA LEU A 598 -24.97 23.80 -33.04
C LEU A 598 -25.20 24.61 -34.31
N VAL A 599 -24.27 24.63 -35.27
CA VAL A 599 -24.43 25.31 -36.56
C VAL A 599 -25.62 24.75 -37.32
N LEU A 600 -25.76 23.41 -37.39
CA LEU A 600 -26.93 22.76 -37.99
C LEU A 600 -28.23 23.15 -37.30
N ALA A 601 -28.27 23.21 -35.99
CA ALA A 601 -29.44 23.65 -35.22
C ALA A 601 -29.78 25.11 -35.50
N VAL A 602 -28.80 26.00 -35.62
CA VAL A 602 -29.00 27.40 -35.98
C VAL A 602 -29.55 27.55 -37.40
N ILE A 603 -28.97 26.78 -38.37
CA ILE A 603 -29.44 26.77 -39.75
C ILE A 603 -30.88 26.25 -39.84
N THR A 604 -31.18 25.12 -39.21
CA THR A 604 -32.53 24.54 -39.21
C THR A 604 -33.54 25.44 -38.54
N SER A 605 -33.15 26.08 -37.39
CA SER A 605 -33.98 27.08 -36.72
C SER A 605 -34.23 28.30 -37.59
N GLY A 606 -33.19 28.76 -38.30
CA GLY A 606 -33.32 29.88 -39.27
C GLY A 606 -34.30 29.56 -40.39
N ILE A 607 -34.16 28.37 -40.98
CA ILE A 607 -35.07 27.87 -42.04
C ILE A 607 -36.50 27.74 -41.48
N ALA A 608 -36.67 27.20 -40.29
CA ALA A 608 -37.99 27.07 -39.65
C ALA A 608 -38.64 28.41 -39.40
N VAL A 609 -37.88 29.40 -38.92
CA VAL A 609 -38.36 30.79 -38.71
C VAL A 609 -38.78 31.42 -40.02
N ILE A 610 -37.98 31.25 -41.08
CA ILE A 610 -38.31 31.79 -42.41
C ILE A 610 -39.59 31.10 -42.95
N GLN A 611 -39.70 29.77 -42.86
CA GLN A 611 -40.91 29.04 -43.26
C GLN A 611 -42.13 29.46 -42.44
N GLN A 612 -41.97 29.62 -41.12
CA GLN A 612 -43.05 30.08 -40.23
C GLN A 612 -43.52 31.48 -40.60
N ARG A 613 -42.57 32.38 -40.88
CA ARG A 613 -42.93 33.78 -41.30
C ARG A 613 -43.64 33.81 -42.64
N THR A 614 -43.16 33.01 -43.62
CA THR A 614 -43.82 32.93 -44.92
C THR A 614 -45.20 32.27 -44.84
N ALA A 615 -45.33 31.20 -44.07
CA ALA A 615 -46.63 30.57 -43.81
C ALA A 615 -47.59 31.49 -43.07
N ALA A 616 -47.11 32.22 -42.02
CA ALA A 616 -47.89 33.21 -41.31
C ALA A 616 -48.35 34.34 -42.22
N HIS A 617 -47.43 34.84 -43.07
CA HIS A 617 -47.79 35.88 -44.06
C HIS A 617 -48.87 35.40 -45.04
N GLN A 618 -48.70 34.25 -45.67
CA GLN A 618 -49.70 33.64 -46.54
C GLN A 618 -51.05 33.41 -45.84
N ARG A 619 -50.97 32.90 -44.59
CA ARG A 619 -52.18 32.70 -43.76
C ARG A 619 -52.90 34.03 -43.51
N ASN A 620 -52.19 35.08 -43.12
CA ASN A 620 -52.73 36.38 -42.86
C ASN A 620 -53.35 37.02 -44.12
N LEU A 621 -52.73 36.86 -45.28
CA LEU A 621 -53.30 37.25 -46.55
C LEU A 621 -54.65 36.54 -46.82
N ALA A 622 -54.65 35.21 -46.69
CA ALA A 622 -55.88 34.42 -46.90
C ALA A 622 -57.01 34.73 -45.91
N ILE A 623 -56.65 34.94 -44.61
CA ILE A 623 -57.62 35.33 -43.58
C ILE A 623 -58.15 36.74 -43.86
N SER A 624 -57.25 37.68 -44.18
CA SER A 624 -57.62 39.05 -44.53
C SER A 624 -58.64 39.12 -45.65
N GLN A 625 -58.38 38.39 -46.77
CA GLN A 625 -59.34 38.31 -47.90
C GLN A 625 -60.67 37.71 -47.48
N ARG A 626 -60.65 36.60 -46.71
CA ARG A 626 -61.89 35.94 -46.25
C ARG A 626 -62.66 36.82 -45.30
N VAL A 627 -62.02 37.47 -44.33
CA VAL A 627 -62.65 38.38 -43.37
C VAL A 627 -63.20 39.64 -44.09
N ALA A 628 -62.50 40.20 -45.04
CA ALA A 628 -62.95 41.29 -45.89
C ALA A 628 -64.22 40.92 -46.68
N GLY A 629 -64.26 39.71 -47.28
CA GLY A 629 -65.44 39.19 -47.95
C GLY A 629 -66.65 39.02 -46.99
N GLN A 630 -66.41 38.51 -45.78
CA GLN A 630 -67.46 38.35 -44.77
C GLN A 630 -67.96 39.76 -44.29
N ALA A 631 -67.06 40.72 -44.11
CA ALA A 631 -67.44 42.10 -43.74
C ALA A 631 -68.34 42.73 -44.77
N LEU A 632 -68.05 42.56 -46.05
CA LEU A 632 -68.88 43.00 -47.13
C LEU A 632 -70.26 42.35 -47.15
N ALA A 633 -70.35 41.06 -46.86
CA ALA A 633 -71.59 40.27 -46.80
C ALA A 633 -72.49 40.72 -45.61
N LEU A 634 -71.90 41.06 -44.49
CA LEU A 634 -72.62 41.46 -43.26
C LEU A 634 -73.06 42.90 -43.25
N ARG A 635 -72.57 43.73 -44.19
CA ARG A 635 -72.80 45.12 -44.25
C ARG A 635 -74.27 45.56 -44.27
N PRO A 636 -75.20 44.80 -44.94
CA PRO A 636 -76.62 45.21 -44.95
C PRO A 636 -77.36 44.87 -43.63
N THR A 637 -76.89 43.84 -42.92
CA THR A 637 -77.60 43.29 -41.79
C THR A 637 -76.97 43.68 -40.43
N ASN A 638 -75.69 43.90 -40.38
CA ASN A 638 -74.96 44.31 -39.14
C ASN A 638 -73.75 45.19 -39.47
N PRO A 639 -73.97 46.50 -39.68
CA PRO A 639 -72.90 47.41 -40.08
C PRO A 639 -71.80 47.59 -39.02
N GLY A 640 -72.12 47.48 -37.72
CA GLY A 640 -71.18 47.62 -36.65
C GLY A 640 -70.13 46.46 -36.68
N LEU A 641 -70.64 45.18 -36.82
CA LEU A 641 -69.76 44.03 -36.94
C LEU A 641 -69.00 44.03 -38.28
N ALA A 642 -69.62 44.49 -39.34
CA ALA A 642 -68.97 44.67 -40.62
C ALA A 642 -67.76 45.61 -40.55
N ALA A 643 -67.88 46.72 -39.80
CA ALA A 643 -66.83 47.68 -39.55
C ALA A 643 -65.65 47.07 -38.79
N GLN A 644 -65.92 46.33 -37.73
CA GLN A 644 -64.89 45.67 -36.95
C GLN A 644 -64.16 44.64 -37.79
N LEU A 645 -64.88 43.81 -38.54
CA LEU A 645 -64.29 42.81 -39.43
C LEU A 645 -63.45 43.48 -40.56
N SER A 646 -63.87 44.54 -41.12
CA SER A 646 -63.09 45.33 -42.13
C SER A 646 -61.82 45.87 -41.60
N MET A 647 -61.83 46.39 -40.39
CA MET A 647 -60.61 46.86 -39.69
C MET A 647 -59.70 45.69 -39.36
N THR A 648 -60.21 44.61 -38.87
CA THR A 648 -59.48 43.45 -38.59
C THR A 648 -58.82 42.83 -39.86
N ALA A 649 -59.55 42.76 -40.97
CA ALA A 649 -59.00 42.30 -42.25
C ALA A 649 -57.85 43.16 -42.70
N TYR A 650 -57.96 44.47 -42.60
CA TYR A 650 -56.95 45.48 -42.97
C TYR A 650 -55.69 45.32 -42.05
N GLN A 651 -55.86 45.19 -40.77
CA GLN A 651 -54.75 44.98 -39.81
C GLN A 651 -54.02 43.62 -40.00
N LEU A 652 -54.74 42.56 -40.41
CA LEU A 652 -54.14 41.29 -40.68
C LEU A 652 -53.24 41.29 -41.90
N ALA A 653 -53.69 41.88 -42.98
CA ALA A 653 -52.88 42.09 -44.19
C ALA A 653 -53.48 43.14 -45.11
N LEU A 654 -52.62 43.94 -45.74
CA LEU A 654 -52.98 44.98 -46.66
C LEU A 654 -53.42 44.46 -48.04
N THR A 655 -54.48 43.66 -48.09
CA THR A 655 -55.00 43.13 -49.34
C THR A 655 -55.94 44.18 -50.03
N PRO A 656 -56.05 44.13 -51.35
CA PRO A 656 -56.99 44.97 -52.05
C PRO A 656 -58.42 44.89 -51.52
N ASP A 657 -58.82 43.63 -51.17
CA ASP A 657 -60.14 43.33 -50.62
C ASP A 657 -60.36 43.93 -49.24
N ALA A 658 -59.37 43.86 -48.37
CA ALA A 658 -59.42 44.45 -47.04
C ALA A 658 -59.44 45.98 -47.10
N ARG A 659 -58.69 46.58 -47.99
CA ARG A 659 -58.66 48.03 -48.24
C ARG A 659 -59.98 48.49 -48.77
N GLY A 660 -60.57 47.76 -49.74
CA GLY A 660 -61.87 48.08 -50.30
C GLY A 660 -62.98 47.97 -49.28
N SER A 661 -62.99 46.91 -48.44
CA SER A 661 -63.91 46.76 -47.33
C SER A 661 -63.80 47.84 -46.31
N LEU A 662 -62.61 48.27 -45.90
CA LEU A 662 -62.40 49.33 -44.90
C LEU A 662 -62.80 50.73 -45.43
N LEU A 663 -62.48 51.06 -46.61
CA LEU A 663 -62.89 52.39 -47.22
C LEU A 663 -64.42 52.54 -47.32
N SER A 664 -65.16 51.47 -47.17
CA SER A 664 -66.62 51.44 -47.27
C SER A 664 -67.35 51.64 -45.96
N ILE A 665 -66.67 51.81 -44.82
CA ILE A 665 -67.28 51.86 -43.48
C ILE A 665 -66.62 53.01 -42.61
N ALA A 666 -67.44 53.85 -41.95
CA ALA A 666 -66.94 54.80 -41.00
C ALA A 666 -67.57 54.64 -39.64
N THR A 667 -66.72 54.47 -38.62
CA THR A 667 -66.84 54.78 -37.16
C THR A 667 -67.67 53.96 -36.16
N ALA A 668 -67.16 53.61 -35.05
CA ALA A 668 -67.55 53.68 -33.62
C ALA A 668 -66.76 52.81 -32.59
N PRO A 669 -66.97 52.87 -31.28
CA PRO A 669 -65.94 52.77 -30.21
C PRO A 669 -66.02 51.57 -29.20
N TYR A 670 -65.34 51.32 -28.29
CA TYR A 670 -64.28 51.08 -27.38
C TYR A 670 -64.22 50.16 -26.12
N ALA A 671 -63.06 49.79 -25.57
CA ALA A 671 -62.71 49.25 -24.23
C ALA A 671 -61.25 49.59 -23.78
N THR A 672 -60.95 49.70 -22.47
CA THR A 672 -59.65 50.19 -21.91
C THR A 672 -58.96 49.14 -21.02
N PRO A 673 -57.65 48.81 -21.21
CA PRO A 673 -56.88 47.84 -20.39
C PRO A 673 -56.15 48.51 -19.20
N LEU A 674 -55.97 47.75 -18.09
CA LEU A 674 -55.18 48.05 -16.90
C LEU A 674 -53.75 47.50 -17.04
N THR A 675 -52.73 48.36 -17.09
CA THR A 675 -51.36 47.98 -17.29
C THR A 675 -50.49 48.37 -16.10
N GLY A 676 -49.55 47.43 -15.65
CA GLY A 676 -48.61 47.70 -14.54
C GLY A 676 -47.99 46.49 -13.91
N HIS A 677 -48.66 45.38 -13.81
CA HIS A 677 -48.03 44.12 -13.36
C HIS A 677 -46.98 43.64 -14.37
N THR A 678 -45.86 43.04 -13.84
CA THR A 678 -44.76 42.53 -14.67
C THR A 678 -44.83 41.03 -14.92
N SER A 679 -45.82 40.35 -14.32
CA SER A 679 -46.11 38.94 -14.53
C SER A 679 -47.63 38.68 -14.53
N ALA A 680 -48.03 37.44 -14.64
CA ALA A 680 -49.46 37.08 -14.73
C ALA A 680 -50.29 37.54 -13.52
N VAL A 681 -51.42 38.16 -13.76
CA VAL A 681 -52.39 38.47 -12.72
C VAL A 681 -53.19 37.22 -12.42
N LEU A 682 -53.27 36.82 -11.16
CA LEU A 682 -53.89 35.59 -10.71
C LEU A 682 -55.29 35.77 -10.14
N SER A 683 -55.55 36.91 -9.49
CA SER A 683 -56.83 37.20 -8.88
C SER A 683 -57.13 38.69 -8.94
N VAL A 684 -58.39 39.04 -9.02
CA VAL A 684 -58.92 40.40 -8.96
C VAL A 684 -60.15 40.43 -8.02
N ALA A 685 -60.27 41.54 -7.28
CA ALA A 685 -61.40 41.77 -6.39
C ALA A 685 -61.80 43.23 -6.40
N PHE A 686 -63.08 43.53 -6.56
CA PHE A 686 -63.61 44.90 -6.38
C PHE A 686 -63.85 45.17 -4.90
N SER A 687 -63.60 46.38 -4.50
CA SER A 687 -64.09 46.93 -3.22
C SER A 687 -65.62 46.90 -3.16
N PRO A 688 -66.24 46.79 -1.97
CA PRO A 688 -67.67 46.73 -1.85
C PRO A 688 -68.40 47.93 -2.40
N ASP A 689 -67.75 49.12 -2.47
CA ASP A 689 -68.29 50.33 -3.07
C ASP A 689 -68.09 50.44 -4.60
N GLY A 690 -67.33 49.47 -5.17
CA GLY A 690 -67.05 49.35 -6.60
C GLY A 690 -66.07 50.33 -7.17
N HIS A 691 -65.43 51.20 -6.35
CA HIS A 691 -64.53 52.23 -6.81
C HIS A 691 -63.04 51.85 -6.84
N THR A 692 -62.67 50.79 -6.05
CA THR A 692 -61.29 50.32 -6.03
C THR A 692 -61.28 48.86 -6.52
N LEU A 693 -60.27 48.54 -7.36
CA LEU A 693 -60.01 47.19 -7.79
C LEU A 693 -58.63 46.76 -7.19
N ALA A 694 -58.62 45.63 -6.54
CA ALA A 694 -57.34 44.95 -6.12
C ALA A 694 -57.02 43.86 -7.10
N THR A 695 -55.71 43.75 -7.46
CA THR A 695 -55.21 42.71 -8.34
C THR A 695 -53.98 42.06 -7.68
N SER A 696 -53.87 40.71 -7.79
CA SER A 696 -52.70 39.97 -7.31
C SER A 696 -51.97 39.32 -8.48
N SER A 697 -50.64 39.16 -8.33
CA SER A 697 -49.78 38.71 -9.42
C SER A 697 -48.62 37.82 -8.97
N LEU A 698 -48.11 37.03 -9.93
CA LEU A 698 -46.83 36.32 -9.82
C LEU A 698 -45.60 37.20 -9.69
N ASP A 699 -45.77 38.57 -9.87
CA ASP A 699 -44.69 39.53 -9.68
C ASP A 699 -44.43 39.88 -8.20
N HIS A 700 -44.95 39.05 -7.28
CA HIS A 700 -44.82 39.22 -5.82
C HIS A 700 -45.52 40.46 -5.26
N THR A 701 -46.40 41.08 -6.03
CA THR A 701 -47.15 42.26 -5.60
C THR A 701 -48.67 42.06 -5.73
N ALA A 702 -49.42 42.74 -4.88
CA ALA A 702 -50.81 43.07 -5.15
C ALA A 702 -50.87 44.58 -5.44
N ARG A 703 -51.81 45.02 -6.25
CA ARG A 703 -52.00 46.46 -6.62
C ARG A 703 -53.41 46.88 -6.42
N LEU A 704 -53.58 48.14 -6.04
CA LEU A 704 -54.88 48.79 -5.94
C LEU A 704 -55.02 49.82 -7.10
N TRP A 705 -56.21 49.84 -7.67
CA TRP A 705 -56.54 50.67 -8.80
C TRP A 705 -57.82 51.44 -8.48
N ASP A 706 -57.86 52.80 -8.77
CA ASP A 706 -59.08 53.55 -8.83
C ASP A 706 -59.79 53.20 -10.15
N VAL A 707 -60.98 52.69 -10.05
CA VAL A 707 -61.83 52.32 -11.17
C VAL A 707 -63.18 53.03 -11.11
N SER A 708 -63.23 54.16 -10.38
CA SER A 708 -64.42 55.05 -10.30
C SER A 708 -64.85 55.56 -11.68
N ASP A 709 -63.88 55.83 -12.56
CA ASP A 709 -64.08 56.00 -13.99
C ASP A 709 -63.55 54.78 -14.76
N PRO A 710 -64.42 53.86 -15.21
CA PRO A 710 -63.97 52.61 -15.93
C PRO A 710 -63.24 52.95 -17.26
N HIS A 711 -63.31 54.14 -17.78
CA HIS A 711 -62.60 54.56 -19.01
C HIS A 711 -61.21 55.11 -18.76
N HIS A 712 -60.94 55.54 -17.53
CA HIS A 712 -59.67 56.13 -17.12
C HIS A 712 -59.22 55.57 -15.76
N PRO A 713 -58.96 54.27 -15.65
CA PRO A 713 -58.53 53.70 -14.39
C PRO A 713 -57.10 54.14 -14.04
N ASN A 714 -56.89 54.49 -12.76
CA ASN A 714 -55.59 54.96 -12.27
C ASN A 714 -54.98 54.04 -11.22
N PRO A 715 -53.69 53.78 -11.26
CA PRO A 715 -53.03 53.00 -10.20
C PRO A 715 -52.99 53.83 -8.90
N LEU A 716 -53.42 53.25 -7.77
CA LEU A 716 -53.40 53.87 -6.45
C LEU A 716 -52.16 53.55 -5.68
N SER A 717 -51.88 52.25 -5.49
CA SER A 717 -50.73 51.77 -4.72
C SER A 717 -50.33 50.34 -5.04
N THR A 718 -49.14 49.97 -4.62
CA THR A 718 -48.62 48.61 -4.70
C THR A 718 -48.37 48.08 -3.29
N LEU A 719 -48.94 46.93 -2.96
CA LEU A 719 -48.72 46.20 -1.71
C LEU A 719 -47.55 45.25 -1.89
N PRO A 720 -46.40 45.49 -1.24
CA PRO A 720 -45.25 44.60 -1.38
C PRO A 720 -45.45 43.37 -0.50
N VAL A 721 -45.86 42.25 -1.08
CA VAL A 721 -46.05 40.97 -0.39
C VAL A 721 -44.78 40.17 -0.55
N ALA A 722 -44.00 40.10 0.45
CA ALA A 722 -42.57 39.88 0.64
C ALA A 722 -41.77 38.88 -0.25
N THR A 723 -42.04 37.57 -0.27
CA THR A 723 -41.05 36.61 -0.82
C THR A 723 -41.61 35.62 -1.84
N GLY A 724 -42.92 35.57 -2.02
CA GLY A 724 -43.60 34.64 -2.93
C GLY A 724 -44.68 35.33 -3.79
N ALA A 725 -45.16 34.60 -4.80
CA ALA A 725 -46.26 35.07 -5.65
C ALA A 725 -47.52 35.31 -4.84
N VAL A 726 -48.24 36.38 -5.15
CA VAL A 726 -49.54 36.66 -4.53
C VAL A 726 -50.63 35.93 -5.31
N LEU A 727 -51.17 34.88 -4.71
CA LEU A 727 -52.08 33.96 -5.38
C LEU A 727 -53.55 34.44 -5.36
N SER A 728 -53.97 35.14 -4.31
CA SER A 728 -55.32 35.59 -4.12
C SER A 728 -55.39 36.94 -3.44
N VAL A 729 -56.47 37.68 -3.70
CA VAL A 729 -56.78 38.94 -3.07
C VAL A 729 -58.31 39.05 -2.81
N ALA A 730 -58.68 39.62 -1.67
CA ALA A 730 -60.08 39.82 -1.29
C ALA A 730 -60.22 41.04 -0.40
N PHE A 731 -61.29 41.83 -0.58
CA PHE A 731 -61.67 42.92 0.33
C PHE A 731 -62.52 42.38 1.48
N SER A 732 -62.42 43.02 2.63
CA SER A 732 -63.38 42.87 3.70
C SER A 732 -64.74 43.48 3.31
N PRO A 733 -65.87 43.05 3.95
CA PRO A 733 -67.18 43.60 3.61
C PRO A 733 -67.36 45.10 3.85
N ASP A 734 -66.53 45.71 4.73
CA ASP A 734 -66.52 47.15 4.99
C ASP A 734 -65.61 47.94 4.05
N GLY A 735 -64.85 47.26 3.19
CA GLY A 735 -63.97 47.89 2.20
C GLY A 735 -62.64 48.39 2.77
N HIS A 736 -62.42 48.34 4.07
CA HIS A 736 -61.29 48.98 4.72
C HIS A 736 -60.00 48.00 4.84
N THR A 737 -60.22 46.75 4.63
CA THR A 737 -59.14 45.75 4.72
C THR A 737 -59.03 44.93 3.43
N VAL A 738 -57.81 44.67 2.99
CA VAL A 738 -57.54 43.72 1.92
C VAL A 738 -56.74 42.57 2.48
N ALA A 739 -57.17 41.33 2.21
CA ALA A 739 -56.45 40.13 2.49
C ALA A 739 -55.71 39.66 1.25
N THR A 740 -54.43 39.29 1.39
CA THR A 740 -53.62 38.69 0.34
C THR A 740 -53.08 37.32 0.79
N GLY A 741 -53.22 36.31 -0.05
CA GLY A 741 -52.65 34.97 0.14
C GLY A 741 -51.47 34.78 -0.80
N SER A 742 -50.35 34.25 -0.28
CA SER A 742 -49.10 34.07 -1.01
C SER A 742 -48.63 32.64 -0.97
N ASP A 743 -47.86 32.23 -1.96
CA ASP A 743 -47.16 30.94 -1.98
C ASP A 743 -45.96 30.87 -1.00
N ASP A 744 -45.63 32.00 -0.32
CA ASP A 744 -44.76 32.03 0.83
C ASP A 744 -45.36 31.42 2.09
N SER A 745 -46.52 30.74 1.94
CA SER A 745 -47.29 30.08 3.02
C SER A 745 -47.85 31.09 4.05
N THR A 746 -47.99 32.34 3.71
CA THR A 746 -48.59 33.36 4.58
C THR A 746 -49.78 34.04 3.94
N ALA A 747 -50.69 34.45 4.78
CA ALA A 747 -51.75 35.43 4.43
C ALA A 747 -51.51 36.71 5.20
N ARG A 748 -51.72 37.87 4.54
CA ARG A 748 -51.51 39.19 5.14
C ARG A 748 -52.78 40.04 5.02
N LEU A 749 -53.02 40.83 6.04
CA LEU A 749 -54.07 41.81 6.08
C LEU A 749 -53.49 43.19 5.97
N TRP A 750 -54.10 44.02 5.12
CA TRP A 750 -53.69 45.35 4.82
C TRP A 750 -54.82 46.33 5.13
N ASP A 751 -54.61 47.34 5.94
CA ASP A 751 -55.49 48.49 6.06
C ASP A 751 -55.42 49.32 4.78
N VAL A 752 -56.48 49.38 4.07
CA VAL A 752 -56.65 50.13 2.80
C VAL A 752 -57.70 51.29 2.93
N SER A 753 -58.02 51.63 4.18
CA SER A 753 -58.88 52.80 4.42
C SER A 753 -58.37 54.07 3.72
N ASN A 754 -57.05 54.15 3.57
CA ASN A 754 -56.40 55.10 2.63
C ASN A 754 -55.69 54.24 1.53
N SER A 755 -56.38 54.07 0.41
CA SER A 755 -55.89 53.20 -0.69
C SER A 755 -54.63 53.73 -1.38
N HIS A 756 -54.20 55.00 -1.13
CA HIS A 756 -52.91 55.51 -1.57
C HIS A 756 -51.73 55.18 -0.63
N HIS A 757 -52.03 54.94 0.64
CA HIS A 757 -51.03 54.62 1.66
C HIS A 757 -51.48 53.40 2.50
N PRO A 758 -51.57 52.22 1.91
CA PRO A 758 -51.95 51.02 2.64
C PRO A 758 -50.92 50.65 3.67
N SER A 759 -51.36 50.13 4.84
CA SER A 759 -50.46 49.64 5.89
C SER A 759 -50.75 48.19 6.22
N LEU A 760 -49.66 47.43 6.52
CA LEU A 760 -49.77 46.01 6.93
C LEU A 760 -50.37 45.93 8.34
N LEU A 761 -51.44 45.21 8.50
CA LEU A 761 -52.10 44.97 9.79
C LEU A 761 -51.63 43.67 10.45
N GLY A 762 -51.36 42.62 9.66
CA GLY A 762 -50.92 41.35 10.15
C GLY A 762 -50.71 40.31 9.04
#